data_cdce1c70203c71a7d189c23b4807b071
#
_entry.id   cdce1c70203c71a7d189c23b4807b071
#
_cell.length_a   1.000
_cell.length_b   1.000
_cell.length_c   1.000
_cell.angle_alpha   90.00
_cell.angle_beta   90.00
_cell.angle_gamma   90.00
#
_symmetry.space_group_name_H-M   'P 1'
#
loop_
_entity.id
_entity.type
_entity.pdbx_description
1 polymer ?
#
loop_
_entity_poly.entity_id
_entity_poly.type
_entity_poly.pdbx_seq_one_letter_code
_entity_poly.pdbx_strand_id
1 'polypeptide(L)'
;MRITIVLLAISALATTSAFTQTLPQGVEKKASVGGITEYDYPNGLRVLLFPDPSSPKVTVNMTYLVGSRFEGYGETGMAHLLEHMNFILTTNGRNIKKELTDHGASWNGTTDYDRTNYFETVTAGDDNLKWALGLEADRMVNMRIEKPLLDTEMTVVRNEFERGENSPERILEERVIATAYLWHNYGKSVIGTRADIEKVPIDRLAAFYKKYYQPDNAVLVIAGQFDQSKALAFVAQTCGAIARPTRQLEAPYTVEPVQDGERSVELRRVGNNQAIMMAWHAPALSNQDSAALEVLSGIMSGGGRGGSTGRLYKALVDNKKALSARMGYEELHDPGFVLVQATLSKDQSLDDARKTIIDTVAGAVTEPPTKDEVEREKNRILQSMQQQMNNSQQAALGLSEMIASGDWRLFFLNYDQIKTVTPEDVTRVAKLYFKDSNRTVGEFIPTPDPDRTEVPAGADLTKVFNNYKSSLDVAAGEAFDPAPANIEKHLTRSALANGLKVVMLPKATRGNVVSASLQVHFGDVKSLSGNDATGSMTGALLMRGTKTRTRQPIQDEMVKLNARINVSGGVDGASASIQTTAENLVPAMQLVADILRNPSFPDSDFEQIKKQRVAAQENRRSDPGSQATLALARTLNPYARNDPRYVGTIDEDIEDIDKVTLDDVKKFYAQFYGASHGELVIVGQVDTGVASKAAADLFGNWTNAAPYKRITEDAHKVNPVNLKIETPDKQDATFSAALTIPMQDTDPDYPAMVLANYMFGGSITSRMEDRIRNREGLSYGATSQFRASAEGNDARF
;
A
#
# COMPACT_ATOMS: atom_id res chain seq x y z
N MET A 1 52.19 -40.33 -78.83
CA MET A 1 52.90 -40.45 -77.59
C MET A 1 52.09 -39.64 -76.46
N ARG A 2 51.32 -40.36 -75.67
CA ARG A 2 50.48 -39.81 -74.62
C ARG A 2 51.21 -40.03 -73.30
N ILE A 3 51.54 -38.98 -72.58
CA ILE A 3 52.08 -39.00 -71.20
C ILE A 3 50.94 -38.87 -70.22
N THR A 4 50.69 -39.92 -69.45
CA THR A 4 49.69 -39.92 -68.38
C THR A 4 50.39 -39.50 -67.09
N ILE A 5 49.96 -38.33 -66.49
CA ILE A 5 50.38 -37.87 -65.18
C ILE A 5 49.44 -38.49 -64.13
N VAL A 6 50.00 -39.27 -63.25
CA VAL A 6 49.29 -39.80 -62.07
C VAL A 6 49.48 -38.84 -60.92
N LEU A 7 48.40 -38.22 -60.49
CA LEU A 7 48.38 -37.35 -59.25
C LEU A 7 48.09 -38.26 -58.05
N LEU A 8 49.07 -38.49 -57.18
CA LEU A 8 48.88 -39.01 -55.84
C LEU A 8 48.34 -37.94 -54.92
N ALA A 9 47.06 -38.08 -54.50
CA ALA A 9 46.46 -37.25 -53.43
C ALA A 9 46.86 -37.87 -52.10
N ILE A 10 47.74 -37.20 -51.35
CA ILE A 10 48.02 -37.52 -49.95
C ILE A 10 46.97 -36.76 -49.09
N SER A 11 46.00 -37.48 -48.61
CA SER A 11 45.04 -36.97 -47.63
C SER A 11 45.69 -36.97 -46.23
N ALA A 12 46.23 -35.81 -45.84
CA ALA A 12 46.64 -35.60 -44.46
C ALA A 12 45.36 -35.43 -43.60
N LEU A 13 44.94 -36.48 -42.89
CA LEU A 13 44.00 -36.34 -41.77
C LEU A 13 44.72 -35.56 -40.65
N ALA A 14 44.43 -34.29 -40.58
CA ALA A 14 44.72 -33.50 -39.38
C ALA A 14 43.72 -33.94 -38.28
N THR A 15 44.11 -34.92 -37.48
CA THR A 15 43.44 -35.19 -36.21
C THR A 15 43.68 -34.00 -35.29
N THR A 16 42.76 -33.05 -35.25
CA THR A 16 42.67 -32.12 -34.15
C THR A 16 42.36 -32.89 -32.86
N SER A 17 43.41 -33.19 -32.11
CA SER A 17 43.27 -33.67 -30.74
C SER A 17 42.55 -32.58 -29.94
N ALA A 18 41.24 -32.71 -29.80
CA ALA A 18 40.52 -31.97 -28.78
C ALA A 18 41.12 -32.41 -27.45
N PHE A 19 42.02 -31.61 -26.88
CA PHE A 19 42.40 -31.77 -25.48
C PHE A 19 41.12 -31.63 -24.67
N THR A 20 40.56 -32.74 -24.21
CA THR A 20 39.47 -32.76 -23.24
C THR A 20 40.01 -32.13 -21.96
N GLN A 21 39.63 -30.89 -21.68
CA GLN A 21 39.97 -30.20 -20.45
C GLN A 21 39.48 -31.04 -19.27
N THR A 22 40.41 -31.55 -18.46
CA THR A 22 40.04 -32.34 -17.26
C THR A 22 39.48 -31.38 -16.22
N LEU A 23 38.17 -31.44 -16.00
CA LEU A 23 37.51 -30.63 -15.00
C LEU A 23 37.77 -31.15 -13.58
N PRO A 24 37.86 -30.31 -12.55
CA PRO A 24 37.87 -30.74 -11.16
C PRO A 24 36.65 -31.63 -10.86
N GLN A 25 36.76 -32.48 -9.84
CA GLN A 25 35.68 -33.42 -9.48
C GLN A 25 34.37 -32.70 -9.19
N GLY A 26 33.29 -33.14 -9.88
CA GLY A 26 31.95 -32.60 -9.70
C GLY A 26 31.69 -31.23 -10.33
N VAL A 27 32.67 -30.61 -10.98
CA VAL A 27 32.49 -29.37 -11.73
C VAL A 27 31.89 -29.65 -13.10
N GLU A 28 30.83 -28.89 -13.43
CA GLU A 28 30.12 -29.04 -14.70
C GLU A 28 30.25 -27.80 -15.56
N LYS A 29 30.56 -27.99 -16.85
CA LYS A 29 30.48 -26.90 -17.85
C LYS A 29 29.01 -26.69 -18.24
N LYS A 30 28.49 -25.48 -18.14
CA LYS A 30 27.08 -25.16 -18.45
C LYS A 30 26.90 -24.45 -19.79
N ALA A 31 27.43 -23.23 -19.93
CA ALA A 31 27.22 -22.42 -21.10
C ALA A 31 28.54 -21.81 -21.59
N SER A 32 28.59 -21.44 -22.87
CA SER A 32 29.70 -20.70 -23.45
C SER A 32 29.17 -19.72 -24.49
N VAL A 33 29.34 -18.42 -24.26
CA VAL A 33 28.85 -17.34 -25.12
C VAL A 33 29.88 -16.20 -25.11
N GLY A 34 30.20 -15.62 -26.27
CA GLY A 34 31.04 -14.45 -26.39
C GLY A 34 32.44 -14.57 -25.78
N GLY A 35 33.02 -15.78 -25.76
CA GLY A 35 34.32 -16.05 -25.15
C GLY A 35 34.29 -16.31 -23.63
N ILE A 36 33.14 -16.19 -23.01
CA ILE A 36 32.91 -16.50 -21.59
C ILE A 36 32.38 -17.90 -21.47
N THR A 37 32.89 -18.66 -20.49
CA THR A 37 32.41 -20.02 -20.20
C THR A 37 32.02 -20.14 -18.74
N GLU A 38 30.81 -20.65 -18.47
CA GLU A 38 30.25 -20.90 -17.15
C GLU A 38 30.51 -22.33 -16.68
N TYR A 39 30.91 -22.43 -15.41
CA TYR A 39 31.12 -23.67 -14.69
C TYR A 39 30.39 -23.64 -13.35
N ASP A 40 29.63 -24.71 -13.05
CA ASP A 40 28.97 -24.91 -11.77
C ASP A 40 29.79 -25.80 -10.87
N TYR A 41 29.99 -25.38 -9.63
CA TYR A 41 30.67 -26.16 -8.60
C TYR A 41 29.65 -26.88 -7.69
N PRO A 42 30.06 -28.03 -7.08
CA PRO A 42 29.13 -28.81 -6.24
C PRO A 42 28.52 -28.07 -5.05
N ASN A 43 29.21 -27.05 -4.56
CA ASN A 43 28.73 -26.20 -3.45
C ASN A 43 27.74 -25.11 -3.87
N GLY A 44 27.44 -25.01 -5.17
CA GLY A 44 26.49 -24.04 -5.72
C GLY A 44 27.15 -22.78 -6.32
N LEU A 45 28.47 -22.59 -6.15
CA LEU A 45 29.19 -21.48 -6.75
C LEU A 45 29.17 -21.58 -8.29
N ARG A 46 28.79 -20.49 -8.95
CA ARG A 46 28.92 -20.33 -10.40
C ARG A 46 30.21 -19.58 -10.72
N VAL A 47 30.96 -20.05 -11.71
CA VAL A 47 32.26 -19.48 -12.12
C VAL A 47 32.23 -19.15 -13.60
N LEU A 48 32.51 -17.91 -13.95
CA LEU A 48 32.61 -17.42 -15.31
C LEU A 48 34.10 -17.20 -15.65
N LEU A 49 34.59 -17.90 -16.65
CA LEU A 49 35.95 -17.70 -17.17
C LEU A 49 35.93 -16.90 -18.47
N PHE A 50 36.63 -15.78 -18.50
CA PHE A 50 36.85 -14.95 -19.69
C PHE A 50 38.34 -14.77 -19.96
N PRO A 51 39.02 -15.76 -20.58
CA PRO A 51 40.42 -15.70 -20.85
C PRO A 51 40.74 -14.67 -21.94
N ASP A 52 41.67 -13.81 -21.63
CA ASP A 52 42.22 -12.80 -22.54
C ASP A 52 43.77 -12.83 -22.48
N PRO A 53 44.45 -13.59 -23.37
CA PRO A 53 45.89 -13.74 -23.34
C PRO A 53 46.61 -12.43 -23.75
N SER A 54 45.92 -11.47 -24.29
CA SER A 54 46.48 -10.16 -24.65
C SER A 54 46.60 -9.20 -23.48
N SER A 55 45.89 -9.42 -22.42
CA SER A 55 45.92 -8.60 -21.21
C SER A 55 47.10 -8.99 -20.31
N PRO A 56 47.92 -8.05 -19.81
CA PRO A 56 48.99 -8.35 -18.83
C PRO A 56 48.46 -8.50 -17.41
N LYS A 57 47.14 -8.50 -17.22
CA LYS A 57 46.44 -8.51 -15.93
C LYS A 57 45.40 -9.64 -15.83
N VAL A 58 45.06 -9.98 -14.63
CA VAL A 58 43.90 -10.80 -14.30
C VAL A 58 43.01 -10.09 -13.29
N THR A 59 41.72 -10.09 -13.55
CA THR A 59 40.68 -9.58 -12.67
C THR A 59 39.89 -10.73 -12.06
N VAL A 60 39.75 -10.72 -10.76
CA VAL A 60 38.82 -11.57 -9.99
C VAL A 60 37.69 -10.67 -9.50
N ASN A 61 36.46 -11.03 -9.78
CA ASN A 61 35.27 -10.28 -9.37
C ASN A 61 34.24 -11.24 -8.78
N MET A 62 34.00 -11.14 -7.48
CA MET A 62 33.01 -11.92 -6.75
C MET A 62 31.73 -11.11 -6.57
N THR A 63 30.65 -11.55 -7.16
CA THR A 63 29.33 -10.91 -7.05
C THR A 63 28.42 -11.75 -6.17
N TYR A 64 27.94 -11.18 -5.07
CA TYR A 64 26.92 -11.74 -4.21
C TYR A 64 25.54 -11.21 -4.63
N LEU A 65 24.55 -12.10 -4.78
CA LEU A 65 23.19 -11.77 -5.19
C LEU A 65 22.39 -11.25 -3.99
N VAL A 66 22.87 -10.16 -3.42
CA VAL A 66 22.27 -9.46 -2.29
C VAL A 66 22.63 -7.98 -2.33
N GLY A 67 21.63 -7.13 -2.24
CA GLY A 67 21.73 -5.68 -2.13
C GLY A 67 20.59 -5.14 -1.29
N SER A 68 20.28 -3.86 -1.41
CA SER A 68 19.28 -3.19 -0.58
C SER A 68 17.86 -3.74 -0.78
N ARG A 69 17.56 -4.41 -1.89
CA ARG A 69 16.28 -5.08 -2.13
C ARG A 69 15.95 -6.15 -1.07
N PHE A 70 16.95 -6.75 -0.46
CA PHE A 70 16.81 -7.84 0.52
C PHE A 70 16.73 -7.36 1.97
N GLU A 71 16.76 -6.06 2.22
CA GLU A 71 16.77 -5.46 3.54
C GLU A 71 15.36 -5.28 4.11
N GLY A 72 15.18 -5.63 5.39
CA GLY A 72 13.92 -5.47 6.12
C GLY A 72 13.82 -4.14 6.88
N TYR A 73 12.81 -4.04 7.75
CA TYR A 73 12.68 -2.92 8.69
C TYR A 73 13.79 -2.94 9.74
N GLY A 74 14.48 -1.80 9.92
CA GLY A 74 15.61 -1.67 10.83
C GLY A 74 16.90 -2.31 10.29
N GLU A 75 16.95 -2.61 8.98
CA GLU A 75 18.06 -3.25 8.29
C GLU A 75 18.55 -2.44 7.08
N THR A 76 17.97 -1.24 6.83
CA THR A 76 18.35 -0.46 5.65
C THR A 76 19.81 0.00 5.74
N GLY A 77 20.58 -0.26 4.67
CA GLY A 77 22.01 -0.02 4.58
C GLY A 77 22.90 -1.17 5.07
N MET A 78 22.34 -2.33 5.48
CA MET A 78 23.15 -3.48 5.94
C MET A 78 24.03 -4.05 4.84
N ALA A 79 23.53 -4.14 3.60
CA ALA A 79 24.32 -4.64 2.47
C ALA A 79 25.53 -3.73 2.22
N HIS A 80 25.33 -2.42 2.22
CA HIS A 80 26.38 -1.43 2.04
C HIS A 80 27.37 -1.39 3.21
N LEU A 81 26.86 -1.44 4.45
CA LEU A 81 27.71 -1.49 5.64
C LEU A 81 28.57 -2.75 5.67
N LEU A 82 28.04 -3.91 5.23
CA LEU A 82 28.82 -5.13 5.05
C LEU A 82 29.88 -4.99 3.96
N GLU A 83 29.62 -4.27 2.90
CA GLU A 83 30.65 -3.99 1.90
C GLU A 83 31.86 -3.35 2.53
N HIS A 84 31.68 -2.29 3.35
CA HIS A 84 32.76 -1.63 4.08
C HIS A 84 33.48 -2.58 5.04
N MET A 85 32.71 -3.35 5.83
CA MET A 85 33.27 -4.32 6.79
C MET A 85 34.13 -5.38 6.12
N ASN A 86 33.80 -5.78 4.90
CA ASN A 86 34.48 -6.83 4.15
C ASN A 86 35.85 -6.44 3.58
N PHE A 87 36.32 -5.23 3.86
CA PHE A 87 37.67 -4.78 3.57
C PHE A 87 38.60 -4.73 4.80
N ILE A 88 38.18 -5.20 5.98
CA ILE A 88 38.93 -4.99 7.20
C ILE A 88 39.74 -6.24 7.55
N LEU A 89 39.16 -7.14 8.34
CA LEU A 89 39.87 -8.29 8.93
C LEU A 89 39.07 -9.59 8.79
N THR A 90 39.79 -10.70 8.57
CA THR A 90 39.20 -12.03 8.65
C THR A 90 39.49 -12.68 10.01
N THR A 91 38.73 -13.73 10.35
CA THR A 91 38.97 -14.55 11.55
C THR A 91 40.30 -15.29 11.50
N ASN A 92 40.85 -15.49 10.28
CA ASN A 92 42.16 -16.07 10.04
C ASN A 92 43.31 -15.07 10.21
N GLY A 93 42.98 -13.82 10.55
CA GLY A 93 43.94 -12.77 10.84
C GLY A 93 44.46 -12.03 9.60
N ARG A 94 43.85 -12.22 8.44
CA ARG A 94 44.19 -11.46 7.20
C ARG A 94 43.68 -10.03 7.32
N ASN A 95 44.50 -9.08 6.98
CA ASN A 95 44.11 -7.68 6.77
C ASN A 95 43.90 -7.44 5.29
N ILE A 96 42.65 -7.35 4.87
CA ILE A 96 42.25 -7.33 3.46
C ILE A 96 42.84 -6.10 2.76
N LYS A 97 42.66 -4.89 3.29
CA LYS A 97 43.18 -3.66 2.68
C LYS A 97 44.71 -3.70 2.55
N LYS A 98 45.39 -4.24 3.58
CA LYS A 98 46.84 -4.37 3.55
C LYS A 98 47.33 -5.37 2.47
N GLU A 99 46.72 -6.54 2.40
CA GLU A 99 47.07 -7.57 1.42
C GLU A 99 46.84 -7.08 -0.02
N LEU A 100 45.71 -6.41 -0.29
CA LEU A 100 45.41 -5.82 -1.57
C LEU A 100 46.48 -4.79 -1.99
N THR A 101 46.92 -3.97 -1.05
CA THR A 101 47.97 -2.98 -1.28
C THR A 101 49.33 -3.64 -1.53
N ASP A 102 49.71 -4.65 -0.73
CA ASP A 102 50.98 -5.37 -0.82
C ASP A 102 51.11 -6.11 -2.17
N HIS A 103 50.01 -6.61 -2.73
CA HIS A 103 49.96 -7.23 -4.05
C HIS A 103 49.81 -6.23 -5.22
N GLY A 104 49.77 -4.93 -4.95
CA GLY A 104 49.62 -3.87 -5.98
C GLY A 104 48.30 -4.01 -6.73
N ALA A 105 47.26 -4.50 -6.08
CA ALA A 105 45.93 -4.64 -6.66
C ALA A 105 45.25 -3.28 -6.90
N SER A 106 44.58 -3.14 -8.04
CA SER A 106 43.49 -2.17 -8.18
C SER A 106 42.21 -2.82 -7.75
N TRP A 107 41.56 -2.30 -6.72
CA TRP A 107 40.42 -2.98 -6.06
C TRP A 107 39.35 -2.00 -5.64
N ASN A 108 38.13 -2.51 -5.54
CA ASN A 108 36.97 -1.83 -4.91
C ASN A 108 35.87 -2.84 -4.56
N GLY A 109 34.86 -2.36 -3.85
CA GLY A 109 33.55 -2.98 -3.72
C GLY A 109 32.48 -2.02 -4.15
N THR A 110 31.32 -2.55 -4.53
CA THR A 110 30.13 -1.74 -4.80
C THR A 110 28.88 -2.47 -4.37
N THR A 111 27.93 -1.72 -3.84
CA THR A 111 26.58 -2.22 -3.46
C THR A 111 25.53 -1.48 -4.26
N ASP A 112 24.54 -2.23 -4.73
CA ASP A 112 23.38 -1.70 -5.43
C ASP A 112 22.09 -2.38 -4.90
N TYR A 113 20.96 -2.18 -5.57
CA TYR A 113 19.69 -2.78 -5.18
C TYR A 113 19.75 -4.32 -5.15
N ASP A 114 20.35 -4.96 -6.17
CA ASP A 114 20.25 -6.40 -6.39
C ASP A 114 21.52 -7.18 -6.05
N ARG A 115 22.64 -6.51 -5.87
CA ARG A 115 23.94 -7.14 -5.69
C ARG A 115 24.90 -6.36 -4.81
N THR A 116 25.91 -7.07 -4.30
CA THR A 116 27.15 -6.51 -3.75
C THR A 116 28.30 -7.26 -4.38
N ASN A 117 29.30 -6.56 -4.93
CA ASN A 117 30.46 -7.21 -5.50
C ASN A 117 31.77 -6.65 -4.97
N TYR A 118 32.80 -7.50 -5.02
CA TYR A 118 34.19 -7.16 -4.67
C TYR A 118 35.07 -7.58 -5.81
N PHE A 119 36.04 -6.76 -6.15
CA PHE A 119 36.96 -7.11 -7.21
C PHE A 119 38.38 -6.61 -6.94
N GLU A 120 39.33 -7.39 -7.41
CA GLU A 120 40.73 -6.99 -7.51
C GLU A 120 41.29 -7.33 -8.89
N THR A 121 42.08 -6.42 -9.41
CA THR A 121 42.83 -6.58 -10.66
C THR A 121 44.31 -6.53 -10.34
N VAL A 122 45.03 -7.59 -10.65
CA VAL A 122 46.47 -7.76 -10.38
C VAL A 122 47.23 -8.08 -11.64
N THR A 123 48.55 -8.03 -11.59
CA THR A 123 49.40 -8.55 -12.65
C THR A 123 49.16 -10.03 -12.84
N ALA A 124 49.07 -10.48 -14.10
CA ALA A 124 48.80 -11.87 -14.43
C ALA A 124 49.87 -12.81 -13.90
N GLY A 125 49.48 -13.94 -13.38
CA GLY A 125 50.37 -14.97 -12.81
C GLY A 125 49.63 -15.91 -11.91
N ASP A 126 50.09 -17.18 -11.85
CA ASP A 126 49.43 -18.23 -11.08
C ASP A 126 49.36 -17.88 -9.58
N ASP A 127 50.44 -17.34 -9.01
CA ASP A 127 50.53 -17.00 -7.57
C ASP A 127 49.53 -15.85 -7.22
N ASN A 128 49.46 -14.81 -8.06
CA ASN A 128 48.53 -13.70 -7.86
C ASN A 128 47.07 -14.17 -7.98
N LEU A 129 46.76 -15.01 -9.00
CA LEU A 129 45.44 -15.54 -9.17
C LEU A 129 45.04 -16.45 -7.97
N LYS A 130 45.94 -17.32 -7.54
CA LYS A 130 45.67 -18.18 -6.39
C LYS A 130 45.50 -17.41 -5.09
N TRP A 131 46.29 -16.35 -4.90
CA TRP A 131 46.16 -15.44 -3.76
C TRP A 131 44.80 -14.70 -3.78
N ALA A 132 44.40 -14.13 -4.91
CA ALA A 132 43.13 -13.40 -5.05
C ALA A 132 41.94 -14.32 -4.79
N LEU A 133 41.94 -15.54 -5.34
CA LEU A 133 40.89 -16.54 -5.05
C LEU A 133 40.86 -16.99 -3.59
N GLY A 134 41.99 -17.06 -2.93
CA GLY A 134 42.10 -17.33 -1.50
C GLY A 134 41.58 -16.17 -0.63
N LEU A 135 41.79 -14.93 -1.10
CA LEU A 135 41.23 -13.73 -0.47
C LEU A 135 39.70 -13.73 -0.54
N GLU A 136 39.15 -13.99 -1.72
CA GLU A 136 37.69 -14.04 -1.91
C GLU A 136 37.04 -15.20 -1.15
N ALA A 137 37.68 -16.35 -1.06
CA ALA A 137 37.20 -17.46 -0.25
C ALA A 137 37.14 -17.08 1.26
N ASP A 138 38.15 -16.37 1.77
CA ASP A 138 38.16 -15.88 3.15
C ASP A 138 37.10 -14.80 3.37
N ARG A 139 36.96 -13.83 2.43
CA ARG A 139 35.91 -12.80 2.45
C ARG A 139 34.52 -13.40 2.49
N MET A 140 34.30 -14.51 1.79
CA MET A 140 33.01 -15.17 1.72
C MET A 140 32.52 -15.71 3.08
N VAL A 141 33.40 -16.30 3.90
CA VAL A 141 32.98 -17.06 5.09
C VAL A 141 33.70 -16.72 6.39
N ASN A 142 34.78 -15.97 6.34
CA ASN A 142 35.66 -15.75 7.48
C ASN A 142 35.81 -14.28 7.91
N MET A 143 34.92 -13.36 7.49
CA MET A 143 35.02 -11.97 7.92
C MET A 143 34.71 -11.82 9.41
N ARG A 144 35.43 -10.92 10.08
CA ARG A 144 35.21 -10.56 11.48
C ARG A 144 34.13 -9.49 11.56
N ILE A 145 32.92 -9.90 11.87
CA ILE A 145 31.79 -8.98 12.10
C ILE A 145 31.70 -8.74 13.61
N GLU A 146 32.46 -7.74 14.09
CA GLU A 146 32.60 -7.42 15.51
C GLU A 146 32.31 -5.95 15.77
N LYS A 147 31.76 -5.66 16.98
CA LYS A 147 31.34 -4.30 17.31
C LYS A 147 32.42 -3.23 17.22
N PRO A 148 33.68 -3.43 17.65
CA PRO A 148 34.73 -2.40 17.54
C PRO A 148 35.04 -2.02 16.08
N LEU A 149 35.01 -3.00 15.16
CA LEU A 149 35.21 -2.77 13.74
C LEU A 149 34.01 -2.04 13.12
N LEU A 150 32.80 -2.46 13.51
CA LEU A 150 31.56 -1.81 13.10
C LEU A 150 31.55 -0.34 13.55
N ASP A 151 31.89 -0.04 14.81
CA ASP A 151 31.88 1.33 15.32
C ASP A 151 32.84 2.26 14.55
N THR A 152 33.94 1.72 14.01
CA THR A 152 34.85 2.45 13.15
C THR A 152 34.28 2.72 11.77
N GLU A 153 33.78 1.68 11.08
CA GLU A 153 33.24 1.83 9.71
C GLU A 153 31.91 2.58 9.71
N MET A 154 31.10 2.46 10.76
CA MET A 154 29.88 3.25 10.94
C MET A 154 30.16 4.76 10.86
N THR A 155 31.30 5.23 11.40
CA THR A 155 31.70 6.63 11.28
C THR A 155 31.98 7.01 9.83
N VAL A 156 32.58 6.11 9.04
CA VAL A 156 32.87 6.32 7.60
C VAL A 156 31.56 6.36 6.82
N VAL A 157 30.68 5.37 6.99
CA VAL A 157 29.39 5.29 6.30
C VAL A 157 28.48 6.47 6.68
N ARG A 158 28.52 6.92 7.96
CA ARG A 158 27.79 8.11 8.39
C ARG A 158 28.28 9.37 7.66
N ASN A 159 29.60 9.56 7.52
CA ASN A 159 30.17 10.68 6.80
C ASN A 159 29.78 10.64 5.31
N GLU A 160 29.69 9.45 4.73
CA GLU A 160 29.22 9.27 3.37
C GLU A 160 27.73 9.61 3.24
N PHE A 161 26.90 9.16 4.16
CA PHE A 161 25.50 9.54 4.26
C PHE A 161 25.34 11.06 4.36
N GLU A 162 26.09 11.72 5.27
CA GLU A 162 26.04 13.16 5.46
C GLU A 162 26.50 13.92 4.20
N ARG A 163 27.48 13.38 3.47
CA ARG A 163 27.88 13.94 2.15
C ARG A 163 26.72 13.85 1.14
N GLY A 164 25.99 12.72 1.13
CA GLY A 164 24.78 12.55 0.31
C GLY A 164 23.70 13.56 0.67
N GLU A 165 23.45 13.79 1.97
CA GLU A 165 22.49 14.78 2.48
C GLU A 165 22.83 16.24 2.08
N ASN A 166 24.08 16.51 1.69
CA ASN A 166 24.51 17.82 1.19
C ASN A 166 24.35 17.99 -0.34
N SER A 167 23.94 16.93 -1.07
CA SER A 167 23.64 17.01 -2.51
C SER A 167 22.13 17.14 -2.73
N PRO A 168 21.65 18.30 -3.20
CA PRO A 168 20.24 18.51 -3.49
C PRO A 168 19.66 17.47 -4.47
N GLU A 169 20.44 17.13 -5.50
CA GLU A 169 20.04 16.19 -6.54
C GLU A 169 19.88 14.77 -5.95
N ARG A 170 20.84 14.31 -5.14
CA ARG A 170 20.77 12.98 -4.52
C ARG A 170 19.58 12.84 -3.58
N ILE A 171 19.35 13.85 -2.72
CA ILE A 171 18.20 13.82 -1.82
C ILE A 171 16.91 13.84 -2.60
N LEU A 172 16.82 14.65 -3.68
CA LEU A 172 15.64 14.71 -4.51
C LEU A 172 15.37 13.35 -5.17
N GLU A 173 16.41 12.71 -5.71
CA GLU A 173 16.32 11.37 -6.29
C GLU A 173 15.78 10.35 -5.29
N GLU A 174 16.37 10.28 -4.10
CA GLU A 174 15.91 9.40 -3.03
C GLU A 174 14.43 9.64 -2.68
N ARG A 175 13.98 10.88 -2.62
CA ARG A 175 12.58 11.20 -2.33
C ARG A 175 11.64 10.87 -3.47
N VAL A 176 12.06 11.10 -4.72
CA VAL A 176 11.29 10.73 -5.91
C VAL A 176 11.10 9.23 -5.98
N ILE A 177 12.17 8.46 -5.83
CA ILE A 177 12.12 7.01 -5.90
C ILE A 177 11.34 6.42 -4.71
N ALA A 178 11.53 6.95 -3.49
CA ALA A 178 10.71 6.55 -2.34
C ALA A 178 9.22 6.89 -2.49
N THR A 179 8.87 7.90 -3.29
CA THR A 179 7.49 8.26 -3.61
C THR A 179 6.94 7.41 -4.74
N ALA A 180 7.78 7.02 -5.70
CA ALA A 180 7.41 6.14 -6.80
C ALA A 180 7.09 4.72 -6.32
N TYR A 181 7.87 4.16 -5.39
CA TYR A 181 7.69 2.82 -4.86
C TYR A 181 7.02 2.84 -3.48
N LEU A 182 5.80 2.30 -3.38
CA LEU A 182 5.06 2.21 -2.12
C LEU A 182 5.41 0.96 -1.31
N TRP A 183 5.68 -0.14 -1.99
CA TRP A 183 5.85 -1.47 -1.39
C TRP A 183 7.20 -2.09 -1.68
N HIS A 184 7.69 -1.95 -2.92
CA HIS A 184 8.93 -2.59 -3.33
C HIS A 184 10.15 -1.91 -2.71
N ASN A 185 11.15 -2.69 -2.33
CA ASN A 185 12.36 -2.17 -1.67
C ASN A 185 13.24 -1.27 -2.54
N TYR A 186 13.00 -1.19 -3.85
CA TYR A 186 13.66 -0.19 -4.69
C TYR A 186 13.35 1.26 -4.28
N GLY A 187 12.24 1.48 -3.53
CA GLY A 187 11.96 2.77 -2.90
C GLY A 187 12.88 3.15 -1.73
N LYS A 188 13.77 2.25 -1.30
CA LYS A 188 14.71 2.50 -0.19
C LYS A 188 16.09 2.86 -0.71
N SER A 189 16.77 3.79 -0.03
CA SER A 189 18.15 4.17 -0.38
C SER A 189 19.12 3.02 -0.08
N VAL A 190 20.05 2.76 -1.00
CA VAL A 190 21.09 1.72 -0.87
C VAL A 190 21.99 1.97 0.33
N ILE A 191 22.30 3.24 0.64
CA ILE A 191 23.10 3.60 1.82
C ILE A 191 22.31 3.38 3.14
N GLY A 192 20.98 3.28 3.06
CA GLY A 192 20.10 3.13 4.21
C GLY A 192 19.69 4.43 4.88
N THR A 193 18.93 4.33 5.97
CA THR A 193 18.56 5.48 6.79
C THR A 193 19.59 5.71 7.90
N ARG A 194 19.76 6.97 8.31
CA ARG A 194 20.67 7.32 9.41
C ARG A 194 20.38 6.51 10.69
N ALA A 195 19.10 6.36 11.02
CA ALA A 195 18.68 5.65 12.22
C ALA A 195 19.06 4.17 12.22
N ASP A 196 18.92 3.51 11.07
CA ASP A 196 19.27 2.09 10.92
C ASP A 196 20.78 1.90 10.92
N ILE A 197 21.51 2.72 10.15
CA ILE A 197 22.98 2.69 10.09
C ILE A 197 23.59 2.84 11.49
N GLU A 198 23.16 3.85 12.26
CA GLU A 198 23.74 4.17 13.58
C GLU A 198 23.32 3.18 14.69
N LYS A 199 22.25 2.39 14.50
CA LYS A 199 21.69 1.52 15.54
C LYS A 199 21.68 0.04 15.19
N VAL A 200 22.27 -0.34 14.05
CA VAL A 200 22.28 -1.73 13.61
C VAL A 200 22.85 -2.64 14.69
N PRO A 201 22.12 -3.68 15.14
CA PRO A 201 22.65 -4.64 16.09
C PRO A 201 23.69 -5.52 15.40
N ILE A 202 24.88 -5.67 16.02
CA ILE A 202 25.98 -6.45 15.46
C ILE A 202 25.57 -7.89 15.13
N ASP A 203 24.72 -8.50 15.95
CA ASP A 203 24.22 -9.86 15.73
C ASP A 203 23.36 -9.98 14.48
N ARG A 204 22.57 -8.95 14.16
CA ARG A 204 21.78 -8.89 12.92
C ARG A 204 22.68 -8.75 11.69
N LEU A 205 23.67 -7.88 11.76
CA LEU A 205 24.65 -7.71 10.68
C LEU A 205 25.43 -9.00 10.44
N ALA A 206 25.87 -9.67 11.49
CA ALA A 206 26.53 -10.98 11.39
C ALA A 206 25.60 -12.07 10.83
N ALA A 207 24.31 -12.06 11.20
CA ALA A 207 23.31 -12.98 10.65
C ALA A 207 23.06 -12.72 9.16
N PHE A 208 22.98 -11.45 8.74
CA PHE A 208 22.85 -11.06 7.33
C PHE A 208 24.04 -11.54 6.51
N TYR A 209 25.29 -11.32 7.00
CA TYR A 209 26.50 -11.84 6.38
C TYR A 209 26.42 -13.36 6.20
N LYS A 210 26.17 -14.12 7.27
CA LYS A 210 26.08 -15.58 7.23
C LYS A 210 24.96 -16.10 6.32
N LYS A 211 23.89 -15.35 6.19
CA LYS A 211 22.75 -15.72 5.33
C LYS A 211 23.10 -15.58 3.86
N TYR A 212 23.70 -14.49 3.43
CA TYR A 212 23.83 -14.14 2.04
C TYR A 212 25.21 -14.38 1.42
N TYR A 213 26.31 -14.29 2.21
CA TYR A 213 27.68 -14.48 1.74
C TYR A 213 28.04 -15.97 1.77
N GLN A 214 27.53 -16.68 0.77
CA GLN A 214 27.66 -18.13 0.63
C GLN A 214 27.88 -18.52 -0.82
N PRO A 215 28.52 -19.68 -1.12
CA PRO A 215 28.80 -20.09 -2.48
C PRO A 215 27.58 -20.17 -3.40
N ASP A 216 26.44 -20.65 -2.90
CA ASP A 216 25.20 -20.82 -3.68
C ASP A 216 24.47 -19.49 -3.99
N ASN A 217 24.96 -18.39 -3.43
CA ASN A 217 24.47 -17.04 -3.67
C ASN A 217 25.53 -16.14 -4.28
N ALA A 218 26.54 -16.72 -4.90
CA ALA A 218 27.67 -15.99 -5.44
C ALA A 218 28.00 -16.44 -6.87
N VAL A 219 28.51 -15.48 -7.65
CA VAL A 219 29.08 -15.72 -8.99
C VAL A 219 30.47 -15.11 -9.05
N LEU A 220 31.46 -15.93 -9.36
CA LEU A 220 32.85 -15.54 -9.53
C LEU A 220 33.16 -15.34 -10.99
N VAL A 221 33.66 -14.17 -11.38
CA VAL A 221 34.17 -13.88 -12.72
C VAL A 221 35.69 -13.80 -12.67
N ILE A 222 36.38 -14.58 -13.49
CA ILE A 222 37.81 -14.49 -13.70
C ILE A 222 38.05 -14.04 -15.15
N ALA A 223 38.66 -12.86 -15.33
CA ALA A 223 38.88 -12.29 -16.66
C ALA A 223 40.31 -11.82 -16.83
N GLY A 224 40.90 -11.98 -18.03
CA GLY A 224 42.28 -11.57 -18.34
C GLY A 224 43.18 -12.75 -18.68
N GLN A 225 44.47 -12.63 -18.37
CA GLN A 225 45.48 -13.62 -18.73
C GLN A 225 45.63 -14.69 -17.61
N PHE A 226 45.18 -15.90 -17.89
CA PHE A 226 45.33 -17.07 -17.00
C PHE A 226 45.19 -18.38 -17.81
N ASP A 227 45.70 -19.48 -17.24
CA ASP A 227 45.38 -20.82 -17.69
C ASP A 227 44.04 -21.31 -17.12
N GLN A 228 43.09 -21.70 -17.99
CA GLN A 228 41.74 -22.07 -17.58
C GLN A 228 41.70 -23.30 -16.67
N SER A 229 42.56 -24.31 -16.95
CA SER A 229 42.60 -25.57 -16.17
C SER A 229 43.18 -25.30 -14.78
N LYS A 230 44.19 -24.47 -14.69
CA LYS A 230 44.74 -24.03 -13.39
C LYS A 230 43.75 -23.16 -12.60
N ALA A 231 43.09 -22.21 -13.28
CA ALA A 231 42.09 -21.37 -12.65
C ALA A 231 40.96 -22.19 -12.01
N LEU A 232 40.40 -23.17 -12.75
CA LEU A 232 39.40 -24.10 -12.22
C LEU A 232 39.95 -24.92 -11.04
N ALA A 233 41.22 -25.39 -11.13
CA ALA A 233 41.83 -26.12 -10.03
C ALA A 233 42.06 -25.25 -8.79
N PHE A 234 42.44 -23.96 -8.96
CA PHE A 234 42.61 -23.03 -7.84
C PHE A 234 41.27 -22.69 -7.20
N VAL A 235 40.21 -22.46 -8.00
CA VAL A 235 38.85 -22.26 -7.48
C VAL A 235 38.38 -23.50 -6.70
N ALA A 236 38.64 -24.72 -7.19
CA ALA A 236 38.29 -25.96 -6.47
C ALA A 236 38.99 -26.07 -5.12
N GLN A 237 40.23 -25.54 -5.00
CA GLN A 237 41.01 -25.54 -3.76
C GLN A 237 40.65 -24.41 -2.78
N THR A 238 39.99 -23.36 -3.24
CA THR A 238 39.62 -22.17 -2.47
C THR A 238 38.10 -22.06 -2.31
N CYS A 239 37.42 -21.23 -3.03
CA CYS A 239 35.97 -21.02 -2.93
C CYS A 239 35.15 -22.31 -3.17
N GLY A 240 35.60 -23.19 -4.04
CA GLY A 240 34.97 -24.48 -4.31
C GLY A 240 35.09 -25.49 -3.19
N ALA A 241 36.08 -25.33 -2.29
CA ALA A 241 36.25 -26.16 -1.09
C ALA A 241 35.33 -25.78 0.08
N ILE A 242 34.68 -24.59 0.00
CA ILE A 242 33.70 -24.16 1.00
C ILE A 242 32.48 -25.08 0.93
N ALA A 243 32.02 -25.55 2.07
CA ALA A 243 30.87 -26.47 2.13
C ALA A 243 29.59 -25.81 1.54
N ARG A 244 28.79 -26.62 0.85
CA ARG A 244 27.47 -26.17 0.40
C ARG A 244 26.60 -25.80 1.59
N PRO A 245 25.99 -24.62 1.64
CA PRO A 245 25.14 -24.20 2.74
C PRO A 245 23.86 -25.06 2.81
N THR A 246 23.38 -25.29 4.04
CA THR A 246 22.16 -26.07 4.28
C THR A 246 20.90 -25.21 4.34
N ARG A 247 21.07 -23.89 4.46
CA ARG A 247 19.95 -22.94 4.45
C ARG A 247 19.32 -22.84 3.06
N GLN A 248 18.04 -22.48 3.01
CA GLN A 248 17.38 -22.02 1.79
C GLN A 248 17.25 -20.50 1.84
N LEU A 249 17.55 -19.84 0.73
CA LEU A 249 17.25 -18.43 0.54
C LEU A 249 15.84 -18.29 -0.01
N GLU A 250 15.02 -17.52 0.69
CA GLU A 250 13.71 -17.11 0.21
C GLU A 250 13.88 -15.96 -0.78
N ALA A 251 13.32 -16.10 -1.97
CA ALA A 251 13.28 -15.00 -2.93
C ALA A 251 12.29 -13.93 -2.44
N PRO A 252 12.64 -12.65 -2.53
CA PRO A 252 11.67 -11.58 -2.34
C PRO A 252 10.51 -11.73 -3.32
N TYR A 253 9.27 -11.57 -2.86
CA TYR A 253 8.06 -11.71 -3.69
C TYR A 253 7.17 -10.47 -3.68
N THR A 254 7.62 -9.40 -3.02
CA THR A 254 6.89 -8.13 -3.01
C THR A 254 6.89 -7.49 -4.39
N VAL A 255 5.71 -7.23 -4.92
CA VAL A 255 5.51 -6.57 -6.21
C VAL A 255 4.97 -5.17 -5.97
N GLU A 256 5.53 -4.18 -6.69
CA GLU A 256 4.96 -2.83 -6.68
C GLU A 256 3.60 -2.82 -7.37
N PRO A 257 2.54 -2.26 -6.74
CA PRO A 257 1.24 -2.12 -7.39
C PRO A 257 1.31 -1.14 -8.56
N VAL A 258 0.42 -1.33 -9.53
CA VAL A 258 0.25 -0.37 -10.64
C VAL A 258 -0.08 1.00 -10.08
N GLN A 259 0.59 2.02 -10.60
CA GLN A 259 0.35 3.40 -10.17
C GLN A 259 -0.94 3.94 -10.80
N ASP A 260 -1.85 4.48 -9.96
CA ASP A 260 -3.19 4.92 -10.35
C ASP A 260 -3.27 6.41 -10.76
N GLY A 261 -2.19 7.18 -10.54
CA GLY A 261 -2.15 8.60 -10.85
C GLY A 261 -0.79 9.22 -10.61
N GLU A 262 -0.56 10.44 -11.10
CA GLU A 262 0.69 11.17 -10.86
C GLU A 262 0.92 11.35 -9.36
N ARG A 263 2.16 11.08 -8.92
CA ARG A 263 2.63 11.36 -7.57
C ARG A 263 3.59 12.55 -7.60
N SER A 264 3.65 13.33 -6.53
CA SER A 264 4.55 14.48 -6.45
C SER A 264 5.19 14.61 -5.08
N VAL A 265 6.42 15.14 -5.07
CA VAL A 265 7.15 15.49 -3.85
C VAL A 265 7.88 16.81 -4.06
N GLU A 266 7.76 17.71 -3.09
CA GLU A 266 8.46 18.97 -3.06
C GLU A 266 9.49 18.96 -1.92
N LEU A 267 10.69 19.42 -2.20
CA LEU A 267 11.78 19.48 -1.24
C LEU A 267 12.28 20.91 -1.10
N ARG A 268 12.14 21.50 0.09
CA ARG A 268 12.62 22.85 0.44
C ARG A 268 13.82 22.72 1.38
N ARG A 269 15.00 23.05 0.88
CA ARG A 269 16.26 23.04 1.66
C ARG A 269 17.18 24.17 1.19
N VAL A 270 18.19 24.47 1.98
CA VAL A 270 19.26 25.37 1.55
C VAL A 270 19.96 24.79 0.32
N GLY A 271 20.16 25.61 -0.69
CA GLY A 271 20.80 25.20 -1.94
C GLY A 271 21.04 26.38 -2.89
N ASN A 272 21.83 26.14 -3.95
CA ASN A 272 22.16 27.16 -4.92
C ASN A 272 21.38 27.03 -6.24
N ASN A 273 20.98 25.81 -6.59
CA ASN A 273 20.28 25.50 -7.82
C ASN A 273 18.94 24.86 -7.52
N GLN A 274 17.98 25.05 -8.41
CA GLN A 274 16.75 24.28 -8.43
C GLN A 274 16.98 22.96 -9.17
N ALA A 275 16.18 21.93 -8.87
CA ALA A 275 16.20 20.69 -9.63
C ALA A 275 14.78 20.15 -9.80
N ILE A 276 14.55 19.48 -10.92
CA ILE A 276 13.33 18.72 -11.18
C ILE A 276 13.71 17.31 -11.60
N MET A 277 13.01 16.34 -11.08
CA MET A 277 13.15 14.93 -11.44
C MET A 277 11.79 14.32 -11.71
N MET A 278 11.74 13.43 -12.71
CA MET A 278 10.53 12.69 -13.03
C MET A 278 10.89 11.22 -13.24
N ALA A 279 10.19 10.35 -12.52
CA ALA A 279 10.34 8.91 -12.63
C ALA A 279 9.10 8.26 -13.21
N TRP A 280 9.26 7.20 -14.00
CA TRP A 280 8.22 6.30 -14.49
C TRP A 280 8.66 4.87 -14.20
N HIS A 281 7.77 4.02 -13.67
CA HIS A 281 8.06 2.60 -13.59
C HIS A 281 8.31 2.02 -14.97
N ALA A 282 9.30 1.17 -15.07
CA ALA A 282 9.75 0.54 -16.30
C ALA A 282 9.96 -0.97 -16.06
N PRO A 283 9.95 -1.80 -17.11
CA PRO A 283 10.12 -3.24 -16.96
C PRO A 283 11.51 -3.62 -16.46
N ALA A 284 11.65 -4.86 -15.98
CA ALA A 284 12.94 -5.44 -15.64
C ALA A 284 13.86 -5.59 -16.87
N LEU A 285 15.17 -5.65 -16.67
CA LEU A 285 16.16 -5.84 -17.73
C LEU A 285 15.86 -7.07 -18.62
N SER A 286 15.36 -8.15 -18.02
CA SER A 286 15.02 -9.39 -18.75
C SER A 286 13.78 -9.28 -19.67
N ASN A 287 13.07 -8.14 -19.65
CA ASN A 287 11.88 -7.92 -20.47
C ASN A 287 12.28 -7.53 -21.91
N GLN A 288 11.49 -7.97 -22.89
CA GLN A 288 11.72 -7.67 -24.32
C GLN A 288 11.67 -6.17 -24.67
N ASP A 289 11.05 -5.33 -23.82
CA ASP A 289 10.92 -3.88 -24.04
C ASP A 289 12.16 -3.10 -23.54
N SER A 290 13.05 -3.75 -22.78
CA SER A 290 14.23 -3.11 -22.19
C SER A 290 15.12 -2.46 -23.24
N ALA A 291 15.47 -3.17 -24.30
CA ALA A 291 16.31 -2.65 -25.39
C ALA A 291 15.70 -1.41 -26.07
N ALA A 292 14.40 -1.37 -26.28
CA ALA A 292 13.73 -0.20 -26.88
C ALA A 292 13.70 1.00 -25.92
N LEU A 293 13.55 0.76 -24.60
CA LEU A 293 13.63 1.80 -23.57
C LEU A 293 15.04 2.35 -23.40
N GLU A 294 16.07 1.50 -23.49
CA GLU A 294 17.46 1.94 -23.47
C GLU A 294 17.77 2.87 -24.66
N VAL A 295 17.35 2.48 -25.88
CA VAL A 295 17.48 3.32 -27.08
C VAL A 295 16.71 4.63 -26.92
N LEU A 296 15.46 4.61 -26.39
CA LEU A 296 14.68 5.81 -26.14
C LEU A 296 15.38 6.76 -25.14
N SER A 297 15.86 6.20 -24.02
CA SER A 297 16.59 6.98 -23.01
C SER A 297 17.83 7.66 -23.58
N GLY A 298 18.53 6.97 -24.47
CA GLY A 298 19.66 7.51 -25.17
C GLY A 298 19.31 8.62 -26.16
N ILE A 299 18.23 8.49 -26.93
CA ILE A 299 17.73 9.53 -27.83
C ILE A 299 17.32 10.78 -27.03
N MET A 300 16.69 10.61 -25.88
CA MET A 300 16.29 11.72 -25.03
C MET A 300 17.49 12.45 -24.40
N SER A 301 18.48 11.70 -23.92
CA SER A 301 19.70 12.24 -23.31
C SER A 301 20.76 12.76 -24.30
N GLY A 302 20.84 12.18 -25.51
CA GLY A 302 21.85 12.47 -26.49
C GLY A 302 23.18 11.74 -26.28
N GLY A 303 23.15 10.61 -25.60
CA GLY A 303 24.27 9.69 -25.40
C GLY A 303 25.19 10.05 -24.26
N GLY A 304 25.32 9.19 -23.26
CA GLY A 304 26.28 9.25 -22.18
C GLY A 304 26.13 10.41 -21.18
N ARG A 305 27.06 10.47 -20.20
CA ARG A 305 27.08 11.56 -19.22
C ARG A 305 27.52 12.88 -19.95
N GLY A 306 26.56 13.82 -20.08
CA GLY A 306 26.82 15.14 -20.70
C GLY A 306 26.50 15.23 -22.19
N GLY A 307 25.68 14.33 -22.73
CA GLY A 307 25.23 14.38 -24.12
C GLY A 307 24.50 15.67 -24.48
N SER A 308 25.03 16.41 -25.47
CA SER A 308 24.49 17.70 -25.92
C SER A 308 23.58 17.59 -27.15
N THR A 309 23.26 16.37 -27.59
CA THR A 309 22.49 16.13 -28.83
C THR A 309 21.12 15.56 -28.61
N GLY A 310 20.75 15.23 -27.36
CA GLY A 310 19.47 14.66 -27.00
C GLY A 310 18.30 15.62 -27.12
N ARG A 311 17.10 15.06 -27.23
CA ARG A 311 15.86 15.85 -27.34
C ARG A 311 15.63 16.71 -26.09
N LEU A 312 15.90 16.17 -24.88
CA LEU A 312 15.79 16.93 -23.62
C LEU A 312 16.84 18.05 -23.55
N TYR A 313 18.08 17.79 -23.94
CA TYR A 313 19.10 18.81 -23.94
C TYR A 313 18.71 19.98 -24.84
N LYS A 314 18.27 19.70 -26.08
CA LYS A 314 17.83 20.73 -27.04
C LYS A 314 16.63 21.51 -26.51
N ALA A 315 15.64 20.83 -25.93
CA ALA A 315 14.42 21.46 -25.43
C ALA A 315 14.67 22.33 -24.20
N LEU A 316 15.58 21.94 -23.32
CA LEU A 316 15.81 22.58 -22.02
C LEU A 316 17.07 23.44 -22.00
N VAL A 317 18.23 22.88 -22.42
CA VAL A 317 19.54 23.56 -22.24
C VAL A 317 19.79 24.54 -23.36
N ASP A 318 19.64 24.15 -24.63
CA ASP A 318 19.81 25.06 -25.77
C ASP A 318 18.82 26.23 -25.72
N ASN A 319 17.60 25.99 -25.19
CA ASN A 319 16.57 27.00 -24.99
C ASN A 319 16.68 27.75 -23.64
N LYS A 320 17.76 27.53 -22.88
CA LYS A 320 18.08 28.23 -21.63
C LYS A 320 17.03 28.06 -20.52
N LYS A 321 16.28 26.94 -20.52
CA LYS A 321 15.27 26.59 -19.50
C LYS A 321 15.90 25.77 -18.36
N ALA A 322 17.06 25.14 -18.59
CA ALA A 322 17.82 24.40 -17.59
C ALA A 322 19.32 24.53 -17.83
N LEU A 323 20.14 24.21 -16.84
CA LEU A 323 21.60 24.11 -16.92
C LEU A 323 22.06 22.77 -17.46
N SER A 324 21.32 21.70 -17.10
CA SER A 324 21.53 20.32 -17.56
C SER A 324 20.24 19.57 -17.63
N ALA A 325 20.17 18.57 -18.52
CA ALA A 325 19.04 17.65 -18.59
C ALA A 325 19.52 16.28 -19.08
N ARG A 326 19.01 15.21 -18.47
CA ARG A 326 19.30 13.83 -18.85
C ARG A 326 18.13 12.90 -18.55
N MET A 327 18.10 11.76 -19.23
CA MET A 327 17.22 10.62 -18.94
C MET A 327 18.10 9.37 -18.76
N GLY A 328 17.78 8.56 -17.78
CA GLY A 328 18.41 7.26 -17.56
C GLY A 328 17.34 6.19 -17.37
N TYR A 329 17.66 4.96 -17.74
CA TYR A 329 16.86 3.79 -17.45
C TYR A 329 17.65 2.92 -16.47
N GLU A 330 17.05 2.65 -15.30
CA GLU A 330 17.60 1.76 -14.28
C GLU A 330 17.09 0.34 -14.54
N GLU A 331 17.96 -0.46 -15.11
CA GLU A 331 17.75 -1.83 -15.54
C GLU A 331 18.05 -2.78 -14.40
N LEU A 332 16.98 -3.22 -13.70
CA LEU A 332 17.09 -3.99 -12.47
C LEU A 332 16.53 -5.41 -12.66
N HIS A 333 16.69 -6.25 -11.64
CA HIS A 333 16.16 -7.63 -11.60
C HIS A 333 14.63 -7.67 -11.68
N ASP A 334 13.98 -6.85 -10.85
CA ASP A 334 12.53 -6.62 -10.85
C ASP A 334 12.22 -5.32 -11.64
N PRO A 335 10.95 -4.99 -11.91
CA PRO A 335 10.61 -3.78 -12.63
C PRO A 335 11.28 -2.53 -12.02
N GLY A 336 12.14 -1.90 -12.81
CA GLY A 336 12.90 -0.72 -12.45
C GLY A 336 12.18 0.58 -12.82
N PHE A 337 12.94 1.61 -13.19
CA PHE A 337 12.38 2.92 -13.53
C PHE A 337 13.19 3.67 -14.57
N VAL A 338 12.53 4.56 -15.28
CA VAL A 338 13.19 5.61 -16.09
C VAL A 338 13.15 6.90 -15.29
N LEU A 339 14.29 7.58 -15.18
CA LEU A 339 14.46 8.83 -14.47
C LEU A 339 14.91 9.95 -15.41
N VAL A 340 14.16 11.04 -15.47
CA VAL A 340 14.56 12.31 -16.06
C VAL A 340 15.02 13.25 -14.95
N GLN A 341 16.15 13.90 -15.16
CA GLN A 341 16.71 14.87 -14.22
C GLN A 341 17.06 16.16 -14.97
N ALA A 342 16.71 17.31 -14.40
CA ALA A 342 17.14 18.61 -14.87
C ALA A 342 17.56 19.50 -13.70
N THR A 343 18.69 20.21 -13.86
CA THR A 343 19.19 21.20 -12.90
C THR A 343 18.98 22.59 -13.47
N LEU A 344 18.44 23.50 -12.66
CA LEU A 344 18.09 24.86 -13.05
C LEU A 344 18.81 25.90 -12.16
N SER A 345 19.09 27.05 -12.70
CA SER A 345 19.46 28.22 -11.88
C SER A 345 18.22 28.79 -11.16
N LYS A 346 18.43 29.62 -10.13
CA LYS A 346 17.32 30.18 -9.32
C LYS A 346 16.38 31.10 -10.10
N ASP A 347 16.79 31.64 -11.20
CA ASP A 347 16.06 32.56 -12.09
C ASP A 347 15.27 31.80 -13.20
N GLN A 348 15.49 30.52 -13.38
CA GLN A 348 14.76 29.71 -14.33
C GLN A 348 13.48 29.15 -13.70
N SER A 349 12.43 28.99 -14.53
CA SER A 349 11.10 28.54 -14.06
C SER A 349 11.02 27.01 -13.96
N LEU A 350 10.72 26.47 -12.78
CA LEU A 350 10.44 25.05 -12.57
C LEU A 350 9.21 24.61 -13.35
N ASP A 351 8.15 25.42 -13.37
CA ASP A 351 6.92 25.09 -14.11
C ASP A 351 7.15 24.97 -15.62
N ASP A 352 7.96 25.89 -16.18
CA ASP A 352 8.28 25.85 -17.62
C ASP A 352 9.19 24.65 -17.94
N ALA A 353 10.15 24.35 -17.06
CA ALA A 353 10.97 23.16 -17.20
C ALA A 353 10.13 21.87 -17.07
N ARG A 354 9.25 21.79 -16.08
CA ARG A 354 8.32 20.67 -15.89
C ARG A 354 7.49 20.43 -17.15
N LYS A 355 6.85 21.49 -17.64
CA LYS A 355 6.06 21.41 -18.86
C LYS A 355 6.90 20.96 -20.05
N THR A 356 8.09 21.52 -20.21
CA THR A 356 9.00 21.21 -21.31
C THR A 356 9.47 19.74 -21.26
N ILE A 357 9.75 19.18 -20.09
CA ILE A 357 10.08 17.76 -19.92
C ILE A 357 8.91 16.90 -20.36
N ILE A 358 7.71 17.18 -19.83
CA ILE A 358 6.49 16.42 -20.15
C ILE A 358 6.20 16.44 -21.64
N ASP A 359 6.23 17.63 -22.25
CA ASP A 359 5.98 17.81 -23.69
C ASP A 359 7.03 17.06 -24.54
N THR A 360 8.31 17.10 -24.12
CA THR A 360 9.41 16.44 -24.87
C THR A 360 9.30 14.92 -24.78
N VAL A 361 8.96 14.38 -23.60
CA VAL A 361 8.77 12.95 -23.41
C VAL A 361 7.52 12.46 -24.16
N ALA A 362 6.40 13.18 -24.04
CA ALA A 362 5.20 12.91 -24.81
C ALA A 362 5.43 13.03 -26.33
N GLY A 363 6.33 13.90 -26.75
CA GLY A 363 6.79 14.07 -28.12
C GLY A 363 7.35 12.80 -28.75
N ALA A 364 7.83 11.83 -27.97
CA ALA A 364 8.25 10.53 -28.51
C ALA A 364 7.09 9.74 -29.17
N VAL A 365 5.85 10.07 -28.83
CA VAL A 365 4.65 9.46 -29.39
C VAL A 365 4.07 10.31 -30.52
N THR A 366 4.00 11.63 -30.35
CA THR A 366 3.37 12.56 -31.33
C THR A 366 4.32 12.94 -32.46
N GLU A 367 5.60 12.95 -32.18
CA GLU A 367 6.72 13.19 -33.11
C GLU A 367 7.71 12.01 -32.97
N PRO A 368 7.40 10.83 -33.53
CA PRO A 368 8.20 9.63 -33.36
C PRO A 368 9.68 9.84 -33.65
N PRO A 369 10.59 9.14 -32.94
CA PRO A 369 12.01 9.17 -33.29
C PRO A 369 12.23 8.78 -34.73
N THR A 370 13.08 9.55 -35.42
CA THR A 370 13.45 9.26 -36.79
C THR A 370 14.32 8.03 -36.86
N LYS A 371 14.35 7.37 -38.03
CA LYS A 371 15.24 6.23 -38.27
C LYS A 371 16.72 6.61 -37.98
N ASP A 372 17.14 7.83 -38.32
CA ASP A 372 18.49 8.28 -38.09
C ASP A 372 18.81 8.48 -36.60
N GLU A 373 17.86 8.94 -35.80
CA GLU A 373 18.01 9.02 -34.33
C GLU A 373 18.16 7.65 -33.71
N VAL A 374 17.30 6.71 -34.09
CA VAL A 374 17.32 5.32 -33.59
C VAL A 374 18.62 4.62 -34.00
N GLU A 375 19.03 4.69 -35.28
CA GLU A 375 20.27 4.05 -35.75
C GLU A 375 21.49 4.67 -35.11
N ARG A 376 21.54 5.97 -34.92
CA ARG A 376 22.66 6.66 -34.24
C ARG A 376 22.80 6.15 -32.80
N GLU A 377 21.70 6.05 -32.07
CA GLU A 377 21.71 5.61 -30.68
C GLU A 377 22.03 4.13 -30.56
N LYS A 378 21.45 3.27 -31.37
CA LYS A 378 21.79 1.85 -31.47
C LYS A 378 23.31 1.68 -31.69
N ASN A 379 23.86 2.37 -32.68
CA ASN A 379 25.29 2.28 -33.00
C ASN A 379 26.15 2.72 -31.81
N ARG A 380 25.73 3.76 -31.07
CA ARG A 380 26.46 4.24 -29.89
C ARG A 380 26.44 3.20 -28.76
N ILE A 381 25.25 2.61 -28.47
CA ILE A 381 25.10 1.59 -27.43
C ILE A 381 25.91 0.34 -27.80
N LEU A 382 25.76 -0.16 -29.03
CA LEU A 382 26.47 -1.34 -29.51
C LEU A 382 28.00 -1.13 -29.50
N GLN A 383 28.46 0.05 -29.86
CA GLN A 383 29.88 0.42 -29.77
C GLN A 383 30.37 0.41 -28.31
N SER A 384 29.57 0.96 -27.37
CA SER A 384 29.89 0.97 -25.94
C SER A 384 29.98 -0.45 -25.39
N MET A 385 29.04 -1.31 -25.73
CA MET A 385 29.04 -2.74 -25.33
C MET A 385 30.20 -3.50 -25.91
N GLN A 386 30.57 -3.24 -27.17
CA GLN A 386 31.75 -3.85 -27.80
C GLN A 386 33.05 -3.37 -27.12
N GLN A 387 33.18 -2.09 -26.82
CA GLN A 387 34.33 -1.54 -26.10
C GLN A 387 34.45 -2.14 -24.69
N GLN A 388 33.35 -2.33 -23.99
CA GLN A 388 33.32 -3.02 -22.70
C GLN A 388 33.82 -4.45 -22.81
N MET A 389 33.38 -5.19 -23.80
CA MET A 389 33.83 -6.59 -24.03
C MET A 389 35.27 -6.69 -24.52
N ASN A 390 35.80 -5.66 -25.19
CA ASN A 390 37.19 -5.59 -25.60
C ASN A 390 38.17 -5.35 -24.45
N ASN A 391 37.70 -4.99 -23.29
CA ASN A 391 38.45 -4.82 -22.06
C ASN A 391 38.01 -5.86 -21.01
N SER A 392 38.84 -6.86 -20.81
CA SER A 392 38.50 -8.01 -19.94
C SER A 392 38.17 -7.58 -18.49
N GLN A 393 38.82 -6.53 -17.96
CA GLN A 393 38.49 -5.96 -16.65
C GLN A 393 37.08 -5.33 -16.63
N GLN A 394 36.81 -4.47 -17.64
CA GLN A 394 35.49 -3.81 -17.72
C GLN A 394 34.35 -4.81 -17.98
N ALA A 395 34.63 -5.84 -18.79
CA ALA A 395 33.70 -6.94 -19.01
C ALA A 395 33.37 -7.67 -17.70
N ALA A 396 34.42 -8.03 -16.91
CA ALA A 396 34.23 -8.72 -15.64
C ALA A 396 33.36 -7.91 -14.66
N LEU A 397 33.56 -6.58 -14.59
CA LEU A 397 32.79 -5.73 -13.69
C LEU A 397 31.36 -5.50 -14.18
N GLY A 398 31.21 -5.22 -15.49
CA GLY A 398 29.87 -4.95 -16.07
C GLY A 398 28.95 -6.18 -16.06
N LEU A 399 29.51 -7.40 -16.05
CA LEU A 399 28.71 -8.62 -15.91
C LEU A 399 28.01 -8.73 -14.55
N SER A 400 28.48 -8.02 -13.51
CA SER A 400 27.84 -8.04 -12.19
C SER A 400 26.38 -7.60 -12.24
N GLU A 401 26.03 -6.61 -13.09
CA GLU A 401 24.67 -6.12 -13.27
C GLU A 401 23.78 -7.17 -13.97
N MET A 402 24.31 -7.80 -14.99
CA MET A 402 23.61 -8.86 -15.71
C MET A 402 23.40 -10.11 -14.84
N ILE A 403 24.41 -10.47 -14.06
CA ILE A 403 24.36 -11.54 -13.05
C ILE A 403 23.27 -11.24 -12.03
N ALA A 404 23.23 -10.03 -11.50
CA ALA A 404 22.24 -9.56 -10.52
C ALA A 404 20.82 -9.57 -11.10
N SER A 405 20.66 -9.24 -12.38
CA SER A 405 19.39 -9.29 -13.10
C SER A 405 18.93 -10.72 -13.46
N GLY A 406 19.70 -11.74 -13.06
CA GLY A 406 19.34 -13.15 -13.13
C GLY A 406 20.24 -14.03 -14.00
N ASP A 407 20.80 -13.53 -15.08
CA ASP A 407 21.66 -14.29 -15.98
C ASP A 407 22.69 -13.39 -16.70
N TRP A 408 23.97 -13.76 -16.62
CA TRP A 408 25.03 -12.99 -17.28
C TRP A 408 24.86 -12.92 -18.82
N ARG A 409 24.16 -13.86 -19.44
CA ARG A 409 23.89 -13.90 -20.89
C ARG A 409 22.92 -12.82 -21.34
N LEU A 410 22.24 -12.12 -20.41
CA LEU A 410 21.42 -10.96 -20.72
C LEU A 410 22.22 -9.87 -21.44
N PHE A 411 23.52 -9.76 -21.16
CA PHE A 411 24.41 -8.86 -21.93
C PHE A 411 24.35 -9.13 -23.44
N PHE A 412 24.49 -10.38 -23.85
CA PHE A 412 24.48 -10.77 -25.25
C PHE A 412 23.07 -10.71 -25.85
N LEU A 413 22.09 -11.10 -25.08
CA LEU A 413 20.69 -11.00 -25.50
C LEU A 413 20.28 -9.54 -25.75
N ASN A 414 20.61 -8.64 -24.84
CA ASN A 414 20.33 -7.21 -24.99
C ASN A 414 21.09 -6.61 -26.19
N TYR A 415 22.38 -6.98 -26.37
CA TYR A 415 23.15 -6.61 -27.57
C TYR A 415 22.44 -6.99 -28.87
N ASP A 416 21.91 -8.20 -28.96
CA ASP A 416 21.20 -8.66 -30.17
C ASP A 416 19.82 -8.00 -30.30
N GLN A 417 19.11 -7.77 -29.23
CA GLN A 417 17.82 -7.07 -29.20
C GLN A 417 17.98 -5.62 -29.67
N ILE A 418 18.97 -4.88 -29.17
CA ILE A 418 19.27 -3.50 -29.59
C ILE A 418 19.46 -3.40 -31.11
N LYS A 419 20.13 -4.36 -31.74
CA LYS A 419 20.30 -4.38 -33.21
C LYS A 419 18.98 -4.37 -33.98
N THR A 420 17.93 -4.95 -33.38
CA THR A 420 16.63 -5.10 -34.03
C THR A 420 15.64 -4.00 -33.70
N VAL A 421 15.93 -3.13 -32.73
CA VAL A 421 15.04 -2.01 -32.32
C VAL A 421 14.71 -1.12 -33.52
N THR A 422 13.41 -0.84 -33.70
CA THR A 422 12.86 0.03 -34.73
C THR A 422 12.29 1.33 -34.15
N PRO A 423 12.06 2.38 -34.96
CA PRO A 423 11.34 3.58 -34.50
C PRO A 423 9.95 3.27 -33.94
N GLU A 424 9.28 2.26 -34.49
CA GLU A 424 7.97 1.80 -34.04
C GLU A 424 8.04 1.18 -32.65
N ASP A 425 9.08 0.39 -32.33
CA ASP A 425 9.33 -0.16 -31.00
C ASP A 425 9.57 0.94 -29.98
N VAL A 426 10.41 1.94 -30.31
CA VAL A 426 10.67 3.08 -29.44
C VAL A 426 9.40 3.89 -29.18
N THR A 427 8.58 4.11 -30.20
CA THR A 427 7.29 4.80 -30.05
C THR A 427 6.30 3.98 -29.21
N ARG A 428 6.25 2.67 -29.41
CA ARG A 428 5.38 1.76 -28.66
C ARG A 428 5.71 1.78 -27.17
N VAL A 429 6.98 1.65 -26.80
CA VAL A 429 7.38 1.69 -25.37
C VAL A 429 7.15 3.06 -24.76
N ALA A 430 7.38 4.14 -25.50
CA ALA A 430 7.05 5.50 -25.06
C ALA A 430 5.57 5.62 -24.70
N LYS A 431 4.67 5.16 -25.58
CA LYS A 431 3.22 5.17 -25.37
C LYS A 431 2.78 4.27 -24.21
N LEU A 432 3.48 3.16 -23.99
CA LEU A 432 3.12 2.18 -22.97
C LEU A 432 3.51 2.64 -21.56
N TYR A 433 4.73 3.17 -21.38
CA TYR A 433 5.30 3.44 -20.07
C TYR A 433 5.25 4.91 -19.64
N PHE A 434 5.34 5.89 -20.56
CA PHE A 434 5.35 7.31 -20.20
C PHE A 434 3.96 7.91 -20.10
N LYS A 435 3.10 7.28 -19.31
CA LYS A 435 1.75 7.78 -18.99
C LYS A 435 1.80 8.73 -17.81
N ASP A 436 0.87 9.69 -17.77
CA ASP A 436 0.71 10.58 -16.61
C ASP A 436 0.43 9.79 -15.33
N SER A 437 -0.38 8.71 -15.41
CA SER A 437 -0.69 7.85 -14.27
C SER A 437 0.51 7.07 -13.74
N ASN A 438 1.58 6.91 -14.52
CA ASN A 438 2.81 6.19 -14.15
C ASN A 438 3.95 7.12 -13.74
N ARG A 439 3.68 8.45 -13.67
CA ARG A 439 4.72 9.47 -13.40
C ARG A 439 4.77 9.87 -11.94
N THR A 440 5.99 10.01 -11.43
CA THR A 440 6.29 10.64 -10.13
C THR A 440 7.19 11.84 -10.37
N VAL A 441 6.80 13.00 -9.86
CA VAL A 441 7.52 14.29 -10.06
C VAL A 441 8.09 14.76 -8.74
N GLY A 442 9.35 15.14 -8.73
CA GLY A 442 10.01 15.80 -7.60
C GLY A 442 10.60 17.14 -7.97
N GLU A 443 10.45 18.10 -7.08
CA GLU A 443 10.99 19.44 -7.24
C GLU A 443 11.84 19.82 -6.02
N PHE A 444 13.06 20.30 -6.28
CA PHE A 444 13.92 20.90 -5.25
C PHE A 444 13.89 22.41 -5.38
N ILE A 445 13.43 23.07 -4.32
CA ILE A 445 13.27 24.53 -4.25
C ILE A 445 14.26 25.09 -3.21
N PRO A 446 15.33 25.76 -3.64
CA PRO A 446 16.28 26.40 -2.72
C PRO A 446 15.59 27.38 -1.80
N THR A 447 15.65 27.12 -0.51
CA THR A 447 14.99 27.91 0.53
C THR A 447 16.03 28.27 1.60
N PRO A 448 16.38 29.56 1.79
CA PRO A 448 17.43 29.96 2.73
C PRO A 448 17.16 29.58 4.18
N ASP A 449 15.90 29.66 4.59
CA ASP A 449 15.46 29.33 5.94
C ASP A 449 14.20 28.44 5.86
N PRO A 450 14.39 27.11 5.67
CA PRO A 450 13.29 26.19 5.50
C PRO A 450 12.57 25.99 6.85
N ASP A 451 11.27 26.27 6.87
CA ASP A 451 10.41 25.99 8.03
C ASP A 451 10.21 24.46 8.14
N ARG A 452 10.76 23.88 9.21
CA ARG A 452 10.70 22.44 9.48
C ARG A 452 10.28 22.19 10.90
N THR A 453 9.32 21.28 11.07
CA THR A 453 8.89 20.83 12.39
C THR A 453 9.58 19.53 12.76
N GLU A 454 10.29 19.54 13.88
CA GLU A 454 10.77 18.31 14.51
C GLU A 454 9.65 17.73 15.38
N VAL A 455 9.23 16.49 15.06
CA VAL A 455 8.24 15.77 15.86
C VAL A 455 8.99 15.03 16.96
N PRO A 456 8.78 15.40 18.27
CA PRO A 456 9.48 14.75 19.35
C PRO A 456 9.04 13.30 19.53
N ALA A 457 9.96 12.47 20.03
CA ALA A 457 9.64 11.10 20.42
C ALA A 457 8.63 11.07 21.58
N GLY A 458 7.96 9.92 21.74
CA GLY A 458 7.07 9.68 22.87
C GLY A 458 7.77 9.85 24.22
N ALA A 459 7.03 10.26 25.24
CA ALA A 459 7.55 10.43 26.60
C ALA A 459 7.89 9.07 27.22
N ASP A 460 8.86 9.08 28.14
CA ASP A 460 9.14 7.92 28.98
C ASP A 460 7.96 7.68 29.95
N LEU A 461 7.13 6.69 29.64
CA LEU A 461 5.92 6.39 30.41
C LEU A 461 6.23 6.02 31.87
N THR A 462 7.41 5.48 32.17
CA THR A 462 7.81 5.18 33.56
C THR A 462 7.94 6.47 34.36
N LYS A 463 8.49 7.53 33.77
CA LYS A 463 8.62 8.84 34.41
C LYS A 463 7.28 9.55 34.49
N VAL A 464 6.46 9.48 33.43
CA VAL A 464 5.13 10.12 33.40
C VAL A 464 4.21 9.55 34.48
N PHE A 465 4.21 8.22 34.66
CA PHE A 465 3.34 7.57 35.64
C PHE A 465 3.93 7.45 37.04
N ASN A 466 5.17 7.89 37.23
CA ASN A 466 5.76 7.94 38.57
C ASN A 466 5.01 8.96 39.45
N ASN A 467 4.28 8.47 40.44
CA ASN A 467 3.40 9.25 41.33
C ASN A 467 2.16 9.87 40.68
N TYR A 468 1.78 9.42 39.48
CA TYR A 468 0.55 9.89 38.83
C TYR A 468 -0.69 9.48 39.63
N LYS A 469 -1.55 10.47 39.90
CA LYS A 469 -2.89 10.27 40.48
C LYS A 469 -3.92 10.92 39.57
N SER A 470 -4.92 10.16 39.18
CA SER A 470 -6.03 10.71 38.40
C SER A 470 -6.90 11.62 39.27
N SER A 471 -7.36 12.74 38.73
CA SER A 471 -8.41 13.58 39.30
C SER A 471 -9.83 13.09 38.93
N LEU A 472 -9.94 12.10 38.04
CA LEU A 472 -11.23 11.53 37.66
C LEU A 472 -11.68 10.54 38.73
N ASP A 473 -12.72 10.91 39.48
CA ASP A 473 -13.44 10.05 40.41
C ASP A 473 -14.76 9.61 39.81
N VAL A 474 -15.06 8.33 39.89
CA VAL A 474 -16.26 7.75 39.28
C VAL A 474 -17.01 6.96 40.37
N ALA A 475 -18.21 7.42 40.73
CA ALA A 475 -19.05 6.74 41.69
C ALA A 475 -19.29 5.27 41.34
N ALA A 476 -19.21 4.37 42.28
CA ALA A 476 -19.50 2.96 42.08
C ALA A 476 -21.02 2.74 41.87
N GLY A 477 -21.37 1.79 41.01
CA GLY A 477 -22.75 1.29 40.85
C GLY A 477 -23.05 0.14 41.83
N GLU A 478 -24.31 -0.20 41.95
CA GLU A 478 -24.79 -1.37 42.74
C GLU A 478 -24.68 -2.68 41.95
N ALA A 479 -24.57 -3.79 42.62
CA ALA A 479 -24.79 -5.11 42.05
C ALA A 479 -26.29 -5.32 41.83
N PHE A 480 -26.71 -5.31 40.56
CA PHE A 480 -28.13 -5.45 40.18
C PHE A 480 -28.35 -6.79 39.50
N ASP A 481 -29.32 -7.58 40.00
CA ASP A 481 -29.73 -8.85 39.39
C ASP A 481 -30.55 -8.56 38.11
N PRO A 482 -30.10 -8.97 36.91
CA PRO A 482 -30.81 -8.74 35.64
C PRO A 482 -31.96 -9.73 35.37
N ALA A 483 -32.28 -10.62 36.30
CA ALA A 483 -33.42 -11.57 36.14
C ALA A 483 -34.72 -10.82 35.89
N PRO A 484 -35.58 -11.25 34.94
CA PRO A 484 -36.82 -10.56 34.60
C PRO A 484 -37.73 -10.29 35.80
N ALA A 485 -37.85 -11.24 36.73
CA ALA A 485 -38.64 -11.09 37.94
C ALA A 485 -38.13 -10.00 38.86
N ASN A 486 -36.81 -9.82 38.94
CA ASN A 486 -36.20 -8.74 39.72
C ASN A 486 -36.40 -7.38 39.04
N ILE A 487 -36.19 -7.31 37.73
CA ILE A 487 -36.50 -6.10 36.94
C ILE A 487 -37.95 -5.68 37.18
N GLU A 488 -38.89 -6.56 36.98
CA GLU A 488 -40.33 -6.30 37.13
C GLU A 488 -40.66 -5.74 38.51
N LYS A 489 -40.05 -6.26 39.56
CA LYS A 489 -40.25 -5.80 40.96
C LYS A 489 -39.83 -4.34 41.18
N HIS A 490 -38.82 -3.86 40.42
CA HIS A 490 -38.26 -2.51 40.57
C HIS A 490 -38.83 -1.51 39.57
N LEU A 491 -39.60 -1.98 38.57
CA LEU A 491 -40.22 -1.10 37.58
C LEU A 491 -41.33 -0.28 38.16
N THR A 492 -41.35 1.02 37.83
CA THR A 492 -42.54 1.88 38.03
C THR A 492 -43.14 2.18 36.66
N ARG A 493 -44.47 2.05 36.56
CA ARG A 493 -45.23 2.33 35.34
C ARG A 493 -46.31 3.34 35.60
N SER A 494 -46.47 4.31 34.73
CA SER A 494 -47.50 5.30 34.73
C SER A 494 -47.87 5.72 33.31
N ALA A 495 -48.97 6.46 33.16
CA ALA A 495 -49.36 7.07 31.90
C ALA A 495 -49.78 8.51 32.15
N LEU A 496 -49.35 9.39 31.23
CA LEU A 496 -49.80 10.80 31.28
C LEU A 496 -51.22 10.93 30.68
N ALA A 497 -51.84 12.07 30.95
CA ALA A 497 -53.22 12.33 30.50
C ALA A 497 -53.39 12.31 28.98
N ASN A 498 -52.31 12.58 28.22
CA ASN A 498 -52.29 12.50 26.74
C ASN A 498 -52.03 11.11 26.20
N GLY A 499 -51.82 10.07 27.02
CA GLY A 499 -51.59 8.72 26.62
C GLY A 499 -50.11 8.25 26.60
N LEU A 500 -49.14 9.16 26.80
CA LEU A 500 -47.74 8.80 26.90
C LEU A 500 -47.50 7.87 28.10
N LYS A 501 -46.99 6.67 27.83
CA LYS A 501 -46.57 5.72 28.86
C LYS A 501 -45.19 6.10 29.40
N VAL A 502 -45.03 6.05 30.73
CA VAL A 502 -43.75 6.33 31.40
C VAL A 502 -43.37 5.12 32.25
N VAL A 503 -42.16 4.58 31.93
CA VAL A 503 -41.63 3.39 32.62
C VAL A 503 -40.26 3.75 33.18
N MET A 504 -40.01 3.50 34.46
CA MET A 504 -38.75 3.80 35.09
C MET A 504 -38.19 2.61 35.87
N LEU A 505 -36.88 2.39 35.74
CA LEU A 505 -36.10 1.43 36.51
C LEU A 505 -34.99 2.18 37.29
N PRO A 506 -35.29 2.63 38.53
CA PRO A 506 -34.29 3.25 39.38
C PRO A 506 -33.29 2.20 39.86
N LYS A 507 -31.99 2.50 39.66
CA LYS A 507 -30.88 1.71 40.17
C LYS A 507 -29.60 2.55 40.24
N ALA A 508 -28.73 2.27 41.21
CA ALA A 508 -27.44 2.94 41.28
C ALA A 508 -26.53 2.46 40.14
N THR A 509 -26.06 3.39 39.32
CA THR A 509 -25.19 3.13 38.19
C THR A 509 -23.80 3.72 38.43
N ARG A 510 -22.79 3.07 37.85
CA ARG A 510 -21.41 3.62 37.87
C ARG A 510 -21.41 5.02 37.24
N GLY A 511 -20.88 6.00 37.94
CA GLY A 511 -20.83 7.39 37.47
C GLY A 511 -22.20 8.11 37.54
N ASN A 512 -23.16 7.58 38.27
CA ASN A 512 -24.52 8.11 38.38
C ASN A 512 -25.21 8.32 37.02
N VAL A 513 -24.92 7.47 36.07
CA VAL A 513 -25.46 7.57 34.71
C VAL A 513 -26.94 7.26 34.68
N VAL A 514 -27.69 8.01 33.90
CA VAL A 514 -29.09 7.75 33.56
C VAL A 514 -29.22 7.69 32.05
N SER A 515 -29.97 6.70 31.59
CA SER A 515 -30.40 6.55 30.20
C SER A 515 -31.90 6.75 30.10
N ALA A 516 -32.33 7.62 29.17
CA ALA A 516 -33.75 7.78 28.86
C ALA A 516 -33.97 7.62 27.35
N SER A 517 -35.07 6.99 26.99
CA SER A 517 -35.49 6.78 25.61
C SER A 517 -36.98 7.15 25.48
N LEU A 518 -37.25 8.11 24.61
CA LEU A 518 -38.62 8.47 24.22
C LEU A 518 -38.83 7.98 22.78
N GLN A 519 -39.91 7.24 22.59
CA GLN A 519 -40.42 6.86 21.27
C GLN A 519 -41.82 7.42 21.11
N VAL A 520 -42.12 7.99 19.98
CA VAL A 520 -43.46 8.46 19.62
C VAL A 520 -43.85 7.89 18.26
N HIS A 521 -45.09 7.46 18.16
CA HIS A 521 -45.65 6.83 16.96
C HIS A 521 -46.82 7.66 16.43
N PHE A 522 -46.94 7.70 15.11
CA PHE A 522 -48.04 8.45 14.48
C PHE A 522 -48.42 7.86 13.13
N GLY A 523 -49.60 8.21 12.66
CA GLY A 523 -50.10 7.85 11.35
C GLY A 523 -50.57 6.39 11.22
N ASP A 524 -51.02 6.05 10.06
CA ASP A 524 -51.39 4.72 9.58
C ASP A 524 -51.03 4.60 8.08
N VAL A 525 -51.17 3.40 7.49
CA VAL A 525 -50.83 3.18 6.08
C VAL A 525 -51.45 4.21 5.14
N LYS A 526 -52.68 4.64 5.44
CA LYS A 526 -53.42 5.59 4.58
C LYS A 526 -52.93 7.02 4.75
N SER A 527 -52.77 7.50 5.97
CA SER A 527 -52.38 8.91 6.25
C SER A 527 -50.90 9.16 5.90
N LEU A 528 -50.04 8.12 5.95
CA LEU A 528 -48.60 8.22 5.62
C LEU A 528 -48.28 7.92 4.16
N SER A 529 -49.29 7.56 3.36
CA SER A 529 -49.10 7.20 1.95
C SER A 529 -48.35 8.31 1.18
N GLY A 530 -47.24 7.97 0.53
CA GLY A 530 -46.42 8.89 -0.26
C GLY A 530 -45.60 9.89 0.54
N ASN A 531 -45.46 9.70 1.86
CA ASN A 531 -44.76 10.61 2.76
C ASN A 531 -43.38 10.09 3.23
N ASP A 532 -42.86 8.98 2.69
CA ASP A 532 -41.64 8.36 3.19
C ASP A 532 -40.46 9.32 3.16
N ALA A 533 -40.16 9.90 1.99
CA ALA A 533 -39.08 10.87 1.83
C ALA A 533 -39.29 12.11 2.72
N THR A 534 -40.52 12.62 2.81
CA THR A 534 -40.86 13.81 3.64
C THR A 534 -40.67 13.52 5.13
N GLY A 535 -41.16 12.37 5.62
CA GLY A 535 -41.02 11.98 7.03
C GLY A 535 -39.54 11.78 7.41
N SER A 536 -38.80 11.12 6.55
CA SER A 536 -37.37 10.92 6.71
C SER A 536 -36.57 12.22 6.70
N MET A 537 -36.89 13.18 5.82
CA MET A 537 -36.30 14.52 5.78
C MET A 537 -36.65 15.33 7.03
N THR A 538 -37.91 15.25 7.50
CA THR A 538 -38.36 15.90 8.75
C THR A 538 -37.53 15.44 9.95
N GLY A 539 -37.37 14.11 10.09
CA GLY A 539 -36.54 13.53 11.17
C GLY A 539 -35.08 13.99 11.15
N ALA A 540 -34.48 14.08 9.97
CA ALA A 540 -33.09 14.51 9.81
C ALA A 540 -32.85 15.99 10.16
N LEU A 541 -33.89 16.80 10.09
CA LEU A 541 -33.82 18.23 10.38
C LEU A 541 -34.01 18.59 11.85
N LEU A 542 -34.54 17.68 12.70
CA LEU A 542 -34.86 17.97 14.10
C LEU A 542 -33.69 18.53 14.89
N MET A 543 -32.51 17.94 14.73
CA MET A 543 -31.28 18.35 15.43
C MET A 543 -30.59 19.55 14.81
N ARG A 544 -31.15 20.19 13.79
CA ARG A 544 -30.50 21.28 13.05
C ARG A 544 -30.79 22.66 13.66
N GLY A 545 -31.79 22.75 14.53
CA GLY A 545 -32.08 23.96 15.27
C GLY A 545 -33.48 23.95 15.87
N THR A 546 -33.68 24.73 16.92
CA THR A 546 -34.98 25.05 17.49
C THR A 546 -35.36 26.50 17.25
N LYS A 547 -36.55 26.92 17.63
CA LYS A 547 -36.98 28.33 17.55
C LYS A 547 -36.07 29.27 18.34
N THR A 548 -35.36 28.75 19.34
CA THR A 548 -34.54 29.55 20.27
C THR A 548 -33.05 29.26 20.17
N ARG A 549 -32.64 28.14 19.52
CA ARG A 549 -31.24 27.68 19.42
C ARG A 549 -30.91 27.28 18.00
N THR A 550 -29.79 27.73 17.51
CA THR A 550 -29.16 27.11 16.30
C THR A 550 -28.46 25.83 16.70
N ARG A 551 -27.90 25.13 15.70
CA ARG A 551 -27.23 23.84 15.88
C ARG A 551 -26.08 23.87 16.88
N GLN A 552 -25.23 24.95 16.86
CA GLN A 552 -24.07 25.02 17.73
C GLN A 552 -24.47 25.16 19.22
N PRO A 553 -25.38 26.08 19.65
CA PRO A 553 -25.86 26.10 21.01
C PRO A 553 -26.51 24.80 21.51
N ILE A 554 -27.14 24.01 20.64
CA ILE A 554 -27.63 22.67 21.00
C ILE A 554 -26.47 21.75 21.38
N GLN A 555 -25.41 21.73 20.57
CA GLN A 555 -24.21 20.93 20.84
C GLN A 555 -23.49 21.40 22.12
N ASP A 556 -23.35 22.70 22.32
CA ASP A 556 -22.72 23.29 23.49
C ASP A 556 -23.47 22.92 24.78
N GLU A 557 -24.80 22.96 24.73
CA GLU A 557 -25.62 22.56 25.86
C GLU A 557 -25.52 21.04 26.16
N MET A 558 -25.46 20.21 25.13
CA MET A 558 -25.22 18.76 25.31
C MET A 558 -23.88 18.51 26.03
N VAL A 559 -22.81 19.22 25.64
CA VAL A 559 -21.51 19.13 26.30
C VAL A 559 -21.59 19.60 27.75
N LYS A 560 -22.19 20.76 28.01
CA LYS A 560 -22.37 21.32 29.35
C LYS A 560 -23.15 20.39 30.27
N LEU A 561 -24.16 19.69 29.74
CA LEU A 561 -24.96 18.72 30.48
C LEU A 561 -24.31 17.34 30.60
N ASN A 562 -23.07 17.18 30.12
CA ASN A 562 -22.44 15.86 30.02
C ASN A 562 -23.40 14.84 29.40
N ALA A 563 -24.14 15.23 28.37
CA ALA A 563 -25.22 14.45 27.78
C ALA A 563 -24.89 14.01 26.36
N ARG A 564 -25.19 12.76 26.07
CA ARG A 564 -25.33 12.26 24.70
C ARG A 564 -26.80 12.24 24.36
N ILE A 565 -27.22 13.09 23.45
CA ILE A 565 -28.60 13.18 22.98
C ILE A 565 -28.62 12.89 21.48
N ASN A 566 -29.51 12.00 21.08
CA ASN A 566 -29.82 11.77 19.67
C ASN A 566 -31.33 11.88 19.49
N VAL A 567 -31.74 12.64 18.46
CA VAL A 567 -33.16 12.74 18.07
C VAL A 567 -33.23 12.40 16.59
N SER A 568 -34.09 11.48 16.25
CA SER A 568 -34.31 11.02 14.88
C SER A 568 -35.79 10.80 14.61
N GLY A 569 -36.15 10.75 13.33
CA GLY A 569 -37.51 10.47 12.93
C GLY A 569 -37.59 9.82 11.58
N GLY A 570 -38.68 9.14 11.32
CA GLY A 570 -39.03 8.50 10.07
C GLY A 570 -40.45 8.87 9.65
N VAL A 571 -41.02 8.07 8.76
CA VAL A 571 -42.38 8.27 8.23
C VAL A 571 -43.47 8.00 9.29
N ASP A 572 -43.28 7.06 10.22
CA ASP A 572 -44.29 6.53 11.17
C ASP A 572 -43.98 6.82 12.64
N GLY A 573 -42.87 7.54 12.92
CA GLY A 573 -42.50 7.85 14.29
C GLY A 573 -41.25 8.67 14.44
N ALA A 574 -40.96 9.05 15.68
CA ALA A 574 -39.71 9.70 16.06
C ALA A 574 -39.19 9.14 17.38
N SER A 575 -37.89 9.19 17.56
CA SER A 575 -37.24 8.73 18.78
C SER A 575 -36.25 9.77 19.31
N ALA A 576 -36.11 9.81 20.64
CA ALA A 576 -35.03 10.54 21.30
C ALA A 576 -34.36 9.65 22.34
N SER A 577 -33.05 9.65 22.37
CA SER A 577 -32.26 8.98 23.41
C SER A 577 -31.42 10.00 24.17
N ILE A 578 -31.34 9.83 25.48
CA ILE A 578 -30.54 10.63 26.39
C ILE A 578 -29.64 9.69 27.19
N GLN A 579 -28.38 9.99 27.29
CA GLN A 579 -27.47 9.39 28.28
C GLN A 579 -26.74 10.54 28.97
N THR A 580 -26.93 10.67 30.28
CA THR A 580 -26.33 11.73 31.07
C THR A 580 -26.18 11.31 32.54
N THR A 581 -25.85 12.21 33.44
CA THR A 581 -25.84 11.98 34.90
C THR A 581 -27.17 12.36 35.55
N ALA A 582 -27.43 11.79 36.73
CA ALA A 582 -28.70 12.00 37.47
C ALA A 582 -29.06 13.49 37.63
N GLU A 583 -28.07 14.34 37.92
CA GLU A 583 -28.24 15.79 38.12
C GLU A 583 -28.65 16.52 36.83
N ASN A 584 -28.21 16.03 35.68
CA ASN A 584 -28.43 16.63 34.37
C ASN A 584 -29.62 16.04 33.61
N LEU A 585 -30.30 15.03 34.14
CA LEU A 585 -31.40 14.36 33.46
C LEU A 585 -32.53 15.33 33.06
N VAL A 586 -33.03 16.11 34.00
CA VAL A 586 -34.15 17.03 33.74
C VAL A 586 -33.77 18.12 32.74
N PRO A 587 -32.61 18.80 32.85
CA PRO A 587 -32.15 19.72 31.83
C PRO A 587 -31.98 19.08 30.45
N ALA A 588 -31.50 17.83 30.39
CA ALA A 588 -31.37 17.09 29.11
C ALA A 588 -32.75 16.73 28.51
N MET A 589 -33.70 16.35 29.35
CA MET A 589 -35.11 16.16 28.91
C MET A 589 -35.73 17.48 28.40
N GLN A 590 -35.41 18.63 29.00
CA GLN A 590 -35.85 19.94 28.52
C GLN A 590 -35.29 20.26 27.14
N LEU A 591 -34.01 19.98 26.91
CA LEU A 591 -33.37 20.15 25.60
C LEU A 591 -34.02 19.25 24.54
N VAL A 592 -34.28 17.98 24.85
CA VAL A 592 -34.99 17.06 23.95
C VAL A 592 -36.40 17.54 23.65
N ALA A 593 -37.11 18.02 24.66
CA ALA A 593 -38.47 18.61 24.49
C ALA A 593 -38.45 19.84 23.58
N ASP A 594 -37.43 20.70 23.70
CA ASP A 594 -37.28 21.87 22.82
C ASP A 594 -36.98 21.44 21.36
N ILE A 595 -36.09 20.49 21.17
CA ILE A 595 -35.78 19.93 19.84
C ILE A 595 -37.01 19.29 19.17
N LEU A 596 -37.75 18.45 19.91
CA LEU A 596 -38.90 17.74 19.37
C LEU A 596 -40.14 18.63 19.16
N ARG A 597 -40.37 19.64 20.02
CA ARG A 597 -41.58 20.45 20.01
C ARG A 597 -41.43 21.79 19.27
N ASN A 598 -40.22 22.31 19.15
CA ASN A 598 -39.95 23.62 18.62
C ASN A 598 -38.89 23.62 17.50
N PRO A 599 -38.83 22.66 16.59
CA PRO A 599 -37.84 22.69 15.51
C PRO A 599 -37.98 23.92 14.64
N SER A 600 -36.88 24.47 14.15
CA SER A 600 -36.86 25.64 13.29
C SER A 600 -36.85 25.31 11.81
N PHE A 601 -36.40 24.12 11.43
CA PHE A 601 -36.23 23.70 10.05
C PHE A 601 -35.51 24.72 9.17
N PRO A 602 -34.20 25.01 9.41
CA PRO A 602 -33.48 26.03 8.65
C PRO A 602 -33.38 25.66 7.16
N ASP A 603 -33.62 26.58 6.27
CA ASP A 603 -33.63 26.41 4.82
C ASP A 603 -32.27 25.91 4.30
N SER A 604 -31.17 26.50 4.78
CA SER A 604 -29.83 26.08 4.38
C SER A 604 -29.50 24.62 4.77
N ASP A 605 -29.95 24.17 5.96
CA ASP A 605 -29.76 22.79 6.39
C ASP A 605 -30.66 21.84 5.61
N PHE A 606 -31.85 22.25 5.24
CA PHE A 606 -32.76 21.47 4.38
C PHE A 606 -32.11 21.20 3.02
N GLU A 607 -31.63 22.21 2.34
CA GLU A 607 -30.95 22.08 1.06
C GLU A 607 -29.68 21.22 1.14
N GLN A 608 -28.91 21.38 2.22
CA GLN A 608 -27.72 20.58 2.46
C GLN A 608 -28.05 19.08 2.66
N ILE A 609 -29.04 18.78 3.50
CA ILE A 609 -29.47 17.40 3.77
C ILE A 609 -30.02 16.75 2.50
N LYS A 610 -30.81 17.48 1.72
CA LYS A 610 -31.35 17.02 0.44
C LYS A 610 -30.23 16.57 -0.49
N LYS A 611 -29.22 17.43 -0.71
CA LYS A 611 -28.02 17.08 -1.52
C LYS A 611 -27.25 15.89 -0.95
N GLN A 612 -27.04 15.81 0.35
CA GLN A 612 -26.35 14.69 0.98
C GLN A 612 -27.09 13.38 0.78
N ARG A 613 -28.42 13.38 0.84
CA ARG A 613 -29.24 12.18 0.63
C ARG A 613 -29.20 11.70 -0.82
N VAL A 614 -29.31 12.63 -1.77
CA VAL A 614 -29.17 12.31 -3.21
C VAL A 614 -27.79 11.69 -3.46
N ALA A 615 -26.72 12.33 -2.98
CA ALA A 615 -25.36 11.79 -3.13
C ALA A 615 -25.18 10.40 -2.48
N ALA A 616 -25.82 10.18 -1.33
CA ALA A 616 -25.79 8.86 -0.67
C ALA A 616 -26.48 7.78 -1.52
N GLN A 617 -27.62 8.09 -2.18
CA GLN A 617 -28.28 7.17 -3.09
C GLN A 617 -27.44 6.89 -4.33
N GLU A 618 -26.83 7.93 -4.93
CA GLU A 618 -25.94 7.74 -6.09
C GLU A 618 -24.74 6.82 -5.77
N ASN A 619 -24.13 6.96 -4.57
CA ASN A 619 -23.01 6.11 -4.17
C ASN A 619 -23.41 4.61 -4.08
N ARG A 620 -24.69 4.30 -3.82
CA ARG A 620 -25.19 2.92 -3.78
C ARG A 620 -25.18 2.24 -5.15
N ARG A 621 -25.13 3.00 -6.27
CA ARG A 621 -25.13 2.45 -7.63
C ARG A 621 -23.91 1.59 -7.93
N SER A 622 -22.77 1.94 -7.37
CA SER A 622 -21.49 1.26 -7.62
C SER A 622 -21.05 0.35 -6.48
N ASP A 623 -21.82 0.26 -5.40
CA ASP A 623 -21.50 -0.60 -4.25
C ASP A 623 -22.16 -1.96 -4.36
N PRO A 624 -21.40 -3.08 -4.49
CA PRO A 624 -21.96 -4.43 -4.65
C PRO A 624 -22.89 -4.84 -3.52
N GLY A 625 -22.52 -4.50 -2.27
CA GLY A 625 -23.31 -4.83 -1.09
C GLY A 625 -24.66 -4.12 -1.05
N SER A 626 -24.68 -2.82 -1.36
CA SER A 626 -25.89 -2.01 -1.47
C SER A 626 -26.82 -2.50 -2.58
N GLN A 627 -26.25 -2.85 -3.75
CA GLN A 627 -27.01 -3.38 -4.88
C GLN A 627 -27.66 -4.72 -4.53
N ALA A 628 -26.90 -5.65 -3.92
CA ALA A 628 -27.41 -6.94 -3.49
C ALA A 628 -28.53 -6.80 -2.44
N THR A 629 -28.33 -5.95 -1.43
CA THR A 629 -29.30 -5.68 -0.37
C THR A 629 -30.58 -5.05 -0.90
N LEU A 630 -30.45 -4.07 -1.81
CA LEU A 630 -31.61 -3.41 -2.41
C LEU A 630 -32.41 -4.38 -3.28
N ALA A 631 -31.74 -5.15 -4.15
CA ALA A 631 -32.39 -6.15 -4.99
C ALA A 631 -33.12 -7.20 -4.17
N LEU A 632 -32.51 -7.67 -3.07
CA LEU A 632 -33.13 -8.61 -2.14
C LEU A 632 -34.35 -8.00 -1.45
N ALA A 633 -34.23 -6.80 -0.87
CA ALA A 633 -35.32 -6.09 -0.21
C ALA A 633 -36.50 -5.86 -1.14
N ARG A 634 -36.26 -5.45 -2.39
CA ARG A 634 -37.31 -5.26 -3.42
C ARG A 634 -37.96 -6.58 -3.80
N THR A 635 -37.18 -7.66 -3.95
CA THR A 635 -37.73 -8.99 -4.27
C THR A 635 -38.66 -9.51 -3.17
N LEU A 636 -38.32 -9.22 -1.92
CA LEU A 636 -39.14 -9.61 -0.77
C LEU A 636 -40.29 -8.64 -0.46
N ASN A 637 -40.41 -7.51 -1.14
CA ASN A 637 -41.38 -6.47 -0.83
C ASN A 637 -42.61 -6.58 -1.71
N PRO A 638 -43.80 -6.83 -1.13
CA PRO A 638 -45.05 -6.99 -1.90
C PRO A 638 -45.83 -5.69 -2.09
N TYR A 639 -45.39 -4.60 -1.46
CA TYR A 639 -46.16 -3.36 -1.35
C TYR A 639 -46.06 -2.51 -2.61
N ALA A 640 -47.12 -1.79 -2.91
CA ALA A 640 -47.20 -0.89 -4.03
C ALA A 640 -46.50 0.47 -3.71
N ARG A 641 -46.03 1.16 -4.73
CA ARG A 641 -45.50 2.55 -4.61
C ARG A 641 -46.55 3.41 -3.89
N ASN A 642 -46.11 4.26 -3.00
CA ASN A 642 -46.90 5.08 -2.05
C ASN A 642 -47.33 4.36 -0.78
N ASP A 643 -47.18 3.04 -0.64
CA ASP A 643 -47.30 2.40 0.70
C ASP A 643 -46.05 2.74 1.51
N PRO A 644 -46.15 3.17 2.76
CA PRO A 644 -44.99 3.53 3.58
C PRO A 644 -43.98 2.37 3.79
N ARG A 645 -44.34 1.14 3.43
CA ARG A 645 -43.47 -0.04 3.47
C ARG A 645 -42.80 -0.33 2.13
N TYR A 646 -43.11 0.42 1.06
CA TYR A 646 -42.55 0.18 -0.27
C TYR A 646 -41.02 0.39 -0.29
N VAL A 647 -40.32 -0.46 -1.02
CA VAL A 647 -38.88 -0.32 -1.26
C VAL A 647 -38.66 0.20 -2.68
N GLY A 648 -38.22 1.44 -2.80
CA GLY A 648 -37.99 2.10 -4.07
C GLY A 648 -36.74 1.60 -4.82
N THR A 649 -36.60 1.93 -6.08
CA THR A 649 -35.33 1.91 -6.78
C THR A 649 -34.50 3.12 -6.37
N ILE A 650 -33.21 3.13 -6.68
CA ILE A 650 -32.35 4.30 -6.41
C ILE A 650 -32.90 5.54 -7.15
N ASP A 651 -33.40 5.37 -8.39
CA ASP A 651 -33.95 6.47 -9.16
C ASP A 651 -35.26 7.00 -8.56
N GLU A 652 -36.13 6.10 -8.10
CA GLU A 652 -37.37 6.46 -7.41
C GLU A 652 -37.09 7.20 -6.09
N ASP A 653 -36.13 6.72 -5.30
CA ASP A 653 -35.74 7.37 -4.05
C ASP A 653 -35.17 8.79 -4.29
N ILE A 654 -34.33 8.95 -5.31
CA ILE A 654 -33.79 10.26 -5.70
C ILE A 654 -34.91 11.20 -6.17
N GLU A 655 -35.81 10.71 -7.03
CA GLU A 655 -36.97 11.48 -7.52
C GLU A 655 -37.86 11.92 -6.36
N ASP A 656 -38.13 11.04 -5.40
CA ASP A 656 -38.98 11.36 -4.24
C ASP A 656 -38.29 12.36 -3.29
N ILE A 657 -36.95 12.23 -3.06
CA ILE A 657 -36.17 13.21 -2.30
C ILE A 657 -36.22 14.59 -3.00
N ASP A 658 -36.07 14.62 -4.33
CA ASP A 658 -36.05 15.87 -5.10
C ASP A 658 -37.38 16.60 -5.11
N LYS A 659 -38.49 15.90 -4.97
CA LYS A 659 -39.84 16.48 -4.86
C LYS A 659 -40.15 17.12 -3.52
N VAL A 660 -39.46 16.72 -2.43
CA VAL A 660 -39.74 17.27 -1.10
C VAL A 660 -39.38 18.72 -1.02
N THR A 661 -40.33 19.51 -0.50
CA THR A 661 -40.11 20.93 -0.20
C THR A 661 -40.02 21.15 1.32
N LEU A 662 -39.40 22.26 1.74
CA LEU A 662 -39.37 22.63 3.14
C LEU A 662 -40.78 22.82 3.74
N ASP A 663 -41.74 23.27 2.91
CA ASP A 663 -43.13 23.43 3.27
C ASP A 663 -43.82 22.09 3.59
N ASP A 664 -43.47 21.05 2.83
CA ASP A 664 -43.96 19.69 3.06
C ASP A 664 -43.42 19.15 4.40
N VAL A 665 -42.15 19.40 4.70
CA VAL A 665 -41.53 19.06 6.00
C VAL A 665 -42.27 19.72 7.16
N LYS A 666 -42.56 21.02 7.07
CA LYS A 666 -43.30 21.76 8.10
C LYS A 666 -44.73 21.26 8.26
N LYS A 667 -45.42 20.97 7.18
CA LYS A 667 -46.78 20.42 7.18
C LYS A 667 -46.82 19.03 7.81
N PHE A 668 -45.90 18.14 7.39
CA PHE A 668 -45.76 16.80 7.95
C PHE A 668 -45.49 16.84 9.46
N TYR A 669 -44.56 17.67 9.92
CA TYR A 669 -44.28 17.83 11.32
C TYR A 669 -45.54 18.33 12.07
N ALA A 670 -46.20 19.37 11.60
CA ALA A 670 -47.42 19.92 12.25
C ALA A 670 -48.58 18.91 12.30
N GLN A 671 -48.68 18.05 11.30
CA GLN A 671 -49.76 17.05 11.21
C GLN A 671 -49.54 15.85 12.14
N PHE A 672 -48.29 15.36 12.27
CA PHE A 672 -48.04 14.05 12.86
C PHE A 672 -47.31 14.08 14.21
N TYR A 673 -46.42 15.07 14.49
CA TYR A 673 -45.61 15.03 15.69
C TYR A 673 -46.36 15.34 16.96
N GLY A 674 -46.29 14.42 17.94
CA GLY A 674 -46.91 14.54 19.26
C GLY A 674 -46.64 13.29 20.09
N ALA A 675 -46.94 13.34 21.38
CA ALA A 675 -46.63 12.27 22.32
C ALA A 675 -47.87 11.41 22.71
N SER A 676 -49.00 11.53 21.99
CA SER A 676 -50.24 10.78 22.34
C SER A 676 -50.09 9.26 22.25
N HIS A 677 -49.20 8.78 21.41
CA HIS A 677 -48.90 7.37 21.20
C HIS A 677 -47.40 7.14 21.36
N GLY A 678 -46.93 7.14 22.60
CA GLY A 678 -45.48 7.03 22.84
C GLY A 678 -45.14 6.37 24.15
N GLU A 679 -43.88 6.12 24.32
CA GLU A 679 -43.31 5.51 25.52
C GLU A 679 -42.03 6.23 25.90
N LEU A 680 -41.93 6.66 27.19
CA LEU A 680 -40.72 7.19 27.79
C LEU A 680 -40.15 6.18 28.78
N VAL A 681 -38.97 5.66 28.53
CA VAL A 681 -38.29 4.70 29.40
C VAL A 681 -37.07 5.37 30.03
N ILE A 682 -36.93 5.30 31.36
CA ILE A 682 -35.81 5.88 32.09
C ILE A 682 -35.18 4.80 32.97
N VAL A 683 -33.85 4.60 32.82
CA VAL A 683 -33.12 3.57 33.57
C VAL A 683 -31.85 4.19 34.16
N GLY A 684 -31.58 3.94 35.43
CA GLY A 684 -30.35 4.34 36.09
C GLY A 684 -30.55 5.10 37.40
N GLN A 685 -29.63 5.96 37.76
CA GLN A 685 -29.70 6.74 38.97
C GLN A 685 -30.75 7.87 38.84
N VAL A 686 -32.02 7.52 39.02
CA VAL A 686 -33.15 8.42 38.78
C VAL A 686 -34.03 8.56 40.02
N ASP A 687 -34.42 9.79 40.34
CA ASP A 687 -35.53 10.09 41.23
C ASP A 687 -36.83 10.02 40.42
N THR A 688 -37.63 9.01 40.71
CA THR A 688 -38.87 8.73 39.97
C THR A 688 -39.91 9.82 40.08
N GLY A 689 -40.00 10.52 41.23
CA GLY A 689 -40.92 11.63 41.44
C GLY A 689 -40.54 12.87 40.60
N VAL A 690 -39.26 13.24 40.63
CA VAL A 690 -38.72 14.36 39.84
C VAL A 690 -38.83 14.08 38.33
N ALA A 691 -38.48 12.84 37.90
CA ALA A 691 -38.55 12.47 36.48
C ALA A 691 -39.99 12.41 35.97
N SER A 692 -40.96 11.89 36.80
CA SER A 692 -42.37 11.84 36.44
C SER A 692 -42.97 13.22 36.27
N LYS A 693 -42.60 14.16 37.18
CA LYS A 693 -43.04 15.54 37.08
C LYS A 693 -42.47 16.20 35.81
N ALA A 694 -41.17 16.03 35.55
CA ALA A 694 -40.51 16.55 34.34
C ALA A 694 -41.18 16.00 33.07
N ALA A 695 -41.47 14.70 33.00
CA ALA A 695 -42.15 14.08 31.85
C ALA A 695 -43.54 14.68 31.63
N ALA A 696 -44.34 14.89 32.72
CA ALA A 696 -45.64 15.55 32.66
C ALA A 696 -45.58 16.99 32.18
N ASP A 697 -44.66 17.79 32.74
CA ASP A 697 -44.49 19.21 32.39
C ASP A 697 -44.02 19.36 30.92
N LEU A 698 -43.14 18.53 30.45
CA LEU A 698 -42.51 18.63 29.12
C LEU A 698 -43.33 17.97 27.98
N PHE A 699 -44.01 16.86 28.25
CA PHE A 699 -44.66 16.08 27.20
C PHE A 699 -46.15 15.89 27.42
N GLY A 700 -46.70 16.14 28.61
CA GLY A 700 -48.08 15.84 28.94
C GLY A 700 -49.15 16.64 28.18
N ASN A 701 -48.81 17.79 27.65
CA ASN A 701 -49.67 18.59 26.77
C ASN A 701 -49.24 18.57 25.27
N TRP A 702 -48.31 17.71 24.91
CA TRP A 702 -47.84 17.57 23.52
C TRP A 702 -48.65 16.48 22.81
N THR A 703 -49.76 16.90 22.22
CA THR A 703 -50.71 16.00 21.56
C THR A 703 -50.76 16.21 20.06
N ASN A 704 -51.17 15.21 19.33
CA ASN A 704 -51.51 15.35 17.93
C ASN A 704 -52.88 14.66 17.65
N ALA A 705 -53.62 15.13 16.66
CA ALA A 705 -54.92 14.64 16.27
C ALA A 705 -54.90 13.63 15.12
N ALA A 706 -53.74 13.30 14.59
CA ALA A 706 -53.61 12.32 13.50
C ALA A 706 -53.99 10.92 13.98
N PRO A 707 -54.70 10.12 13.18
CA PRO A 707 -54.97 8.75 13.53
C PRO A 707 -53.65 7.97 13.67
N TYR A 708 -53.64 7.05 14.62
CA TYR A 708 -52.51 6.13 14.75
C TYR A 708 -53.00 4.69 14.66
N LYS A 709 -52.41 3.94 13.78
CA LYS A 709 -52.46 2.49 13.74
C LYS A 709 -51.09 1.95 13.37
N ARG A 710 -50.54 1.09 14.22
CA ARG A 710 -49.26 0.48 13.96
C ARG A 710 -49.23 -0.19 12.58
N ILE A 711 -48.20 0.08 11.83
CA ILE A 711 -47.95 -0.54 10.52
C ILE A 711 -47.16 -1.81 10.77
N THR A 712 -47.73 -2.96 10.35
CA THR A 712 -47.11 -4.28 10.49
C THR A 712 -46.80 -4.85 9.12
N GLU A 713 -45.85 -5.75 9.07
CA GLU A 713 -45.59 -6.58 7.91
C GLU A 713 -46.05 -8.01 8.18
N ASP A 714 -46.59 -8.65 7.16
CA ASP A 714 -46.99 -10.06 7.23
C ASP A 714 -46.17 -10.86 6.21
N ALA A 715 -45.77 -12.06 6.58
CA ALA A 715 -45.06 -12.94 5.67
C ALA A 715 -45.93 -13.26 4.44
N HIS A 716 -45.32 -13.19 3.29
CA HIS A 716 -45.96 -13.48 2.02
C HIS A 716 -45.07 -14.42 1.20
N LYS A 717 -45.71 -15.16 0.30
CA LYS A 717 -44.98 -16.09 -0.56
C LYS A 717 -44.26 -15.38 -1.66
N VAL A 718 -42.93 -15.53 -1.65
CA VAL A 718 -42.04 -15.06 -2.72
C VAL A 718 -41.58 -16.26 -3.57
N ASN A 719 -41.63 -16.14 -4.88
CA ASN A 719 -41.08 -17.18 -5.76
C ASN A 719 -39.54 -17.15 -5.67
N PRO A 720 -38.87 -18.32 -5.69
CA PRO A 720 -37.41 -18.36 -5.71
C PRO A 720 -36.86 -17.61 -6.88
N VAL A 721 -35.89 -16.70 -6.61
CA VAL A 721 -35.23 -15.86 -7.63
C VAL A 721 -33.72 -16.01 -7.42
N ASN A 722 -32.99 -16.06 -8.52
CA ASN A 722 -31.52 -15.98 -8.51
C ASN A 722 -31.14 -14.83 -9.44
N LEU A 723 -30.66 -13.76 -8.85
CA LEU A 723 -30.26 -12.54 -9.55
C LEU A 723 -28.74 -12.43 -9.59
N LYS A 724 -28.23 -12.04 -10.73
CA LYS A 724 -26.83 -11.69 -10.92
C LYS A 724 -26.74 -10.22 -11.33
N ILE A 725 -26.02 -9.43 -10.54
CA ILE A 725 -25.83 -8.00 -10.76
C ILE A 725 -24.35 -7.78 -10.99
N GLU A 726 -23.98 -7.21 -12.13
CA GLU A 726 -22.61 -6.98 -12.52
C GLU A 726 -22.12 -5.60 -12.05
N THR A 727 -20.98 -5.59 -11.35
CA THR A 727 -20.23 -4.39 -10.97
C THR A 727 -18.77 -4.56 -11.43
N PRO A 728 -18.48 -4.40 -12.75
CA PRO A 728 -17.23 -4.85 -13.38
C PRO A 728 -15.97 -4.09 -12.91
N ASP A 729 -16.14 -2.93 -12.30
CA ASP A 729 -15.07 -2.12 -11.70
C ASP A 729 -14.67 -2.57 -10.28
N LYS A 730 -15.36 -3.59 -9.73
CA LYS A 730 -15.07 -4.13 -8.39
C LYS A 730 -14.39 -5.50 -8.49
N GLN A 731 -13.46 -5.75 -7.58
CA GLN A 731 -12.68 -7.01 -7.55
C GLN A 731 -13.32 -8.08 -6.67
N ASP A 732 -14.29 -7.70 -5.85
CA ASP A 732 -15.01 -8.58 -4.94
C ASP A 732 -16.47 -8.78 -5.35
N ALA A 733 -17.09 -9.83 -4.81
CA ALA A 733 -18.51 -10.12 -5.01
C ALA A 733 -19.21 -10.28 -3.67
N THR A 734 -20.43 -9.77 -3.59
CA THR A 734 -21.31 -9.93 -2.42
C THR A 734 -22.42 -10.93 -2.74
N PHE A 735 -22.58 -11.93 -1.89
CA PHE A 735 -23.72 -12.84 -1.93
C PHE A 735 -24.70 -12.52 -0.78
N SER A 736 -25.97 -12.35 -1.12
CA SER A 736 -27.05 -12.15 -0.14
C SER A 736 -28.23 -13.04 -0.50
N ALA A 737 -28.80 -13.70 0.50
CA ALA A 737 -29.98 -14.52 0.34
C ALA A 737 -30.91 -14.30 1.54
N ALA A 738 -32.21 -14.37 1.35
CA ALA A 738 -33.18 -14.32 2.44
C ALA A 738 -34.48 -15.05 2.10
N LEU A 739 -35.21 -15.36 3.12
CA LEU A 739 -36.58 -15.91 3.04
C LEU A 739 -37.43 -15.32 4.15
N THR A 740 -38.73 -15.23 3.90
CA THR A 740 -39.73 -14.83 4.90
C THR A 740 -40.42 -16.06 5.47
N ILE A 741 -40.69 -16.02 6.75
CA ILE A 741 -41.33 -17.11 7.51
C ILE A 741 -42.51 -16.53 8.30
N PRO A 742 -43.73 -17.12 8.24
CA PRO A 742 -44.84 -16.64 9.06
C PRO A 742 -44.64 -17.04 10.53
N MET A 743 -43.95 -16.20 11.29
CA MET A 743 -43.57 -16.42 12.68
C MET A 743 -43.47 -15.09 13.43
N GLN A 744 -43.87 -15.09 14.70
CA GLN A 744 -43.62 -14.02 15.67
C GLN A 744 -42.59 -14.48 16.72
N ASP A 745 -42.05 -13.56 17.50
CA ASP A 745 -41.14 -13.89 18.61
C ASP A 745 -41.82 -14.62 19.79
N THR A 746 -43.15 -14.62 19.82
CA THR A 746 -43.98 -15.37 20.78
C THR A 746 -44.30 -16.79 20.32
N ASP A 747 -43.94 -17.18 19.12
CA ASP A 747 -44.14 -18.52 18.59
C ASP A 747 -43.32 -19.55 19.37
N PRO A 748 -43.90 -20.73 19.71
CA PRO A 748 -43.14 -21.78 20.41
C PRO A 748 -41.87 -22.24 19.75
N ASP A 749 -41.75 -22.13 18.42
CA ASP A 749 -40.58 -22.53 17.66
C ASP A 749 -39.54 -21.43 17.54
N TYR A 750 -39.85 -20.18 17.95
CA TYR A 750 -38.92 -19.06 17.85
C TYR A 750 -37.56 -19.31 18.55
N PRO A 751 -37.50 -19.81 19.81
CA PRO A 751 -36.23 -20.13 20.45
C PRO A 751 -35.41 -21.18 19.69
N ALA A 752 -36.07 -22.17 19.08
CA ALA A 752 -35.43 -23.19 18.28
C ALA A 752 -34.80 -22.58 17.00
N MET A 753 -35.51 -21.65 16.35
CA MET A 753 -34.99 -20.91 15.17
C MET A 753 -33.80 -20.01 15.52
N VAL A 754 -33.84 -19.35 16.66
CA VAL A 754 -32.69 -18.55 17.15
C VAL A 754 -31.48 -19.44 17.35
N LEU A 755 -31.61 -20.61 17.98
CA LEU A 755 -30.52 -21.56 18.16
C LEU A 755 -30.02 -22.14 16.82
N ALA A 756 -30.95 -22.49 15.93
CA ALA A 756 -30.63 -23.00 14.60
C ALA A 756 -29.82 -21.98 13.80
N ASN A 757 -30.24 -20.71 13.81
CA ASN A 757 -29.51 -19.62 13.19
C ASN A 757 -28.12 -19.45 13.81
N TYR A 758 -27.99 -19.49 15.14
CA TYR A 758 -26.70 -19.37 15.82
C TYR A 758 -25.72 -20.47 15.38
N MET A 759 -26.17 -21.71 15.27
CA MET A 759 -25.36 -22.84 14.80
C MET A 759 -25.06 -22.76 13.30
N PHE A 760 -25.96 -22.20 12.49
CA PHE A 760 -25.83 -22.16 11.04
C PHE A 760 -24.87 -21.05 10.58
N GLY A 761 -25.10 -19.81 11.00
CA GLY A 761 -24.30 -18.64 10.56
C GLY A 761 -24.25 -17.50 11.59
N GLY A 762 -24.82 -17.67 12.79
CA GLY A 762 -24.92 -16.63 13.81
C GLY A 762 -23.68 -16.43 14.68
N SER A 763 -22.62 -17.22 14.49
CA SER A 763 -21.38 -17.12 15.28
C SER A 763 -20.15 -17.39 14.44
N ILE A 764 -18.97 -16.97 14.92
CA ILE A 764 -17.69 -17.23 14.29
C ILE A 764 -17.34 -18.74 14.22
N THR A 765 -17.98 -19.56 15.02
CA THR A 765 -17.83 -21.03 15.02
C THR A 765 -18.97 -21.74 14.29
N SER A 766 -19.81 -21.01 13.59
CA SER A 766 -20.95 -21.54 12.86
C SER A 766 -20.55 -22.41 11.67
N ARG A 767 -21.48 -23.20 11.17
CA ARG A 767 -21.27 -24.09 10.01
C ARG A 767 -20.93 -23.32 8.72
N MET A 768 -21.56 -22.16 8.51
CA MET A 768 -21.26 -21.32 7.35
C MET A 768 -19.82 -20.77 7.43
N GLU A 769 -19.44 -20.23 8.58
CA GLU A 769 -18.10 -19.68 8.80
C GLU A 769 -17.04 -20.78 8.65
N ASP A 770 -17.24 -21.95 9.28
CA ASP A 770 -16.32 -23.08 9.14
C ASP A 770 -16.20 -23.55 7.68
N ARG A 771 -17.29 -23.64 6.94
CA ARG A 771 -17.27 -24.10 5.55
C ARG A 771 -16.68 -23.06 4.61
N ILE A 772 -17.20 -21.83 4.62
CA ILE A 772 -16.92 -20.82 3.59
C ILE A 772 -15.58 -20.13 3.83
N ARG A 773 -15.31 -19.76 5.10
CA ARG A 773 -14.07 -19.06 5.47
C ARG A 773 -12.93 -20.03 5.75
N ASN A 774 -13.11 -20.98 6.69
CA ASN A 774 -11.99 -21.74 7.22
C ASN A 774 -11.56 -22.89 6.30
N ARG A 775 -12.50 -23.57 5.62
CA ARG A 775 -12.15 -24.70 4.74
C ARG A 775 -11.97 -24.31 3.29
N GLU A 776 -12.83 -23.47 2.76
CA GLU A 776 -12.85 -23.12 1.33
C GLU A 776 -12.10 -21.80 1.04
N GLY A 777 -11.93 -20.94 2.04
CA GLY A 777 -11.24 -19.64 1.86
C GLY A 777 -11.92 -18.68 0.89
N LEU A 778 -13.24 -18.81 0.67
CA LEU A 778 -13.99 -18.08 -0.34
C LEU A 778 -14.39 -16.67 0.11
N SER A 779 -14.47 -16.43 1.42
CA SER A 779 -14.88 -15.15 1.98
C SER A 779 -14.21 -14.92 3.33
N TYR A 780 -14.00 -13.66 3.69
CA TYR A 780 -13.55 -13.28 5.03
C TYR A 780 -14.60 -13.59 6.13
N GLY A 781 -15.89 -13.58 5.79
CA GLY A 781 -16.96 -13.93 6.71
C GLY A 781 -18.22 -14.39 5.97
N ALA A 782 -18.96 -15.29 6.60
CA ALA A 782 -20.23 -15.78 6.13
C ALA A 782 -21.21 -15.87 7.31
N THR A 783 -22.21 -15.00 7.34
CA THR A 783 -23.11 -14.87 8.49
C THR A 783 -24.56 -15.08 8.08
N SER A 784 -25.37 -15.55 9.02
CA SER A 784 -26.82 -15.56 8.90
C SER A 784 -27.47 -14.84 10.09
N GLN A 785 -28.62 -14.24 9.85
CA GLN A 785 -29.41 -13.57 10.87
C GLN A 785 -30.86 -14.09 10.80
N PHE A 786 -31.43 -14.32 11.95
CA PHE A 786 -32.85 -14.63 12.08
C PHE A 786 -33.51 -13.58 12.98
N ARG A 787 -34.58 -12.98 12.50
CA ARG A 787 -35.33 -11.96 13.22
C ARG A 787 -36.83 -12.26 13.08
N ALA A 788 -37.56 -12.20 14.19
CA ALA A 788 -39.01 -12.17 14.21
C ALA A 788 -39.49 -10.96 15.01
N SER A 789 -40.63 -10.43 14.65
CA SER A 789 -41.25 -9.29 15.31
C SER A 789 -42.28 -9.79 16.33
N ALA A 790 -42.42 -9.02 17.44
CA ALA A 790 -43.56 -9.25 18.39
C ALA A 790 -44.91 -8.86 17.81
N GLU A 791 -44.90 -7.97 16.81
CA GLU A 791 -46.09 -7.26 16.34
C GLU A 791 -46.52 -7.66 14.91
N GLY A 792 -45.59 -8.12 14.12
CA GLY A 792 -45.84 -8.60 12.74
C GLY A 792 -45.61 -10.09 12.64
N ASN A 793 -46.25 -10.74 11.67
CA ASN A 793 -46.05 -12.17 11.39
C ASN A 793 -45.10 -12.37 10.20
N ASP A 794 -43.98 -11.70 10.23
CA ASP A 794 -42.97 -11.69 9.17
C ASP A 794 -41.56 -11.88 9.77
N ALA A 795 -41.22 -13.12 10.11
CA ALA A 795 -39.87 -13.43 10.46
C ALA A 795 -39.01 -13.52 9.18
N ARG A 796 -37.76 -13.06 9.28
CA ARG A 796 -36.79 -13.08 8.19
C ARG A 796 -35.54 -13.85 8.60
N PHE A 797 -35.12 -14.72 7.69
CA PHE A 797 -33.88 -15.45 7.79
C PHE A 797 -32.98 -15.08 6.64
#